data_09123c25687d8c52f889a65642064df3
#
_entry.id   09123c25687d8c52f889a65642064df3
#
_cell.length_a   1.000
_cell.length_b   1.000
_cell.length_c   1.000
_cell.angle_alpha   90.00
_cell.angle_beta   90.00
_cell.angle_gamma   90.00
#
_symmetry.space_group_name_H-M   'P 1'
#
loop_
_entity.id
_entity.type
_entity.pdbx_description
1 polymer ?
#
loop_
_entity_poly.entity_id
_entity_poly.type
_entity_poly.pdbx_seq_one_letter_code
_entity_poly.pdbx_strand_id
1 'polypeptide(L)'
;MKKYVYLFSEGNKDMRNLLGGKGANLAEMTGIGLPVPQGFTVTTEACTQYYEDGKMISDDIKGQIVEHVKKLEEITGRTLGDPKNPLLVSVRSGARISMPGMMDTVLNLGLNDEVAKEFAATTGNERFVYDSYRRFIQMFADVVMGFPKSDFEHKFDAIKEEKGVEFDTELTAEDLKEVVAVYKEAYKAHAGVDFPQEPIEQLLAAVEAVFGSWNNDRAITYRRLNDIPGSWGTAVNVQQMVYGNRSDKSGTGVAFTRNPATGENKLFGEYLMNAQGEDVVAGIRTPQPIATLNEVMPECYEQFQKICHILEDHYKDMQDMEFTIEDGKLFMLQTRNGKRTAQAALKIAVDMVDEGMINEQEALLKVEPKQLDQLLHPNFDKEDYKAAKAVATGLAASPGAATGHIYFTAEDVQEAHANGVQDMILVRNETSPEDIEGMNLAKGILTVRGGMTSHAAVVARGMGTCCVAGCGVLRVSEDKKTLTLPDGTVLTEGDYVSLNGSTGEVFAQKIKTVPAAISGDFETFMAWADKERKLLVRTNADTPRDAKQAATFGAEGIGLCRTEHMFFEEERIFNFRRMITAEDVETRKEALEKILPYQRGDFEELFKAMDGYSVNIRFLDPPLHEFLPHTDDEIKPLAESLGMTFEALKERVESLKEFNPMMGHRGCRLAVTYPEIAEMQTRAVIEAAINVTKETGHKVTPEIMIPLVGDVKELKYVKNVVVKTADKLIAESGLDMKYEVGTMIEIPRAAITADKIATEAEFFSFGTNDLTQMTFGFSRDDAAKFLGDYYSKNIYEHDPFATVDQEGVGELMKIASEKGRSTRPDIRLGICGEHGGDPKTVEFCHKIGLTYVSCSPYRVPIARLAAAQAAVKEKMGIL
;
A
#
# COMPACT_ATOMS: atom_id res chain seq x y z
N MET A 1 -34.44 21.11 -7.19
CA MET A 1 -33.99 20.71 -5.86
C MET A 1 -33.12 19.45 -6.02
N LYS A 2 -31.90 19.44 -5.47
CA LYS A 2 -30.98 18.32 -5.60
C LYS A 2 -31.48 17.14 -4.75
N LYS A 3 -31.41 15.92 -5.30
CA LYS A 3 -31.83 14.71 -4.60
C LYS A 3 -30.67 14.19 -3.77
N TYR A 4 -30.84 14.15 -2.44
CA TYR A 4 -29.83 13.68 -1.49
C TYR A 4 -30.18 12.33 -0.87
N VAL A 5 -31.40 11.83 -1.04
CA VAL A 5 -31.87 10.60 -0.40
C VAL A 5 -32.53 9.69 -1.44
N TYR A 6 -32.17 8.42 -1.40
CA TYR A 6 -32.65 7.38 -2.34
C TYR A 6 -33.16 6.18 -1.57
N LEU A 7 -34.37 5.70 -1.89
CA LEU A 7 -34.83 4.38 -1.43
C LEU A 7 -33.94 3.29 -2.06
N PHE A 8 -33.84 2.14 -1.41
CA PHE A 8 -33.09 1.00 -2.00
C PHE A 8 -33.65 0.61 -3.38
N SER A 9 -34.96 0.67 -3.56
CA SER A 9 -35.61 0.42 -4.83
C SER A 9 -35.27 1.43 -5.94
N GLU A 10 -34.71 2.57 -5.60
CA GLU A 10 -34.33 3.64 -6.54
C GLU A 10 -32.87 3.57 -6.99
N GLY A 11 -32.07 2.65 -6.44
CA GLY A 11 -30.64 2.54 -6.70
C GLY A 11 -30.24 1.23 -7.36
N ASN A 12 -28.96 1.16 -7.74
CA ASN A 12 -28.32 -0.04 -8.27
C ASN A 12 -26.82 -0.04 -7.98
N LYS A 13 -26.13 -1.14 -8.37
CA LYS A 13 -24.68 -1.32 -8.11
C LYS A 13 -23.79 -0.26 -8.78
N ASP A 14 -24.24 0.36 -9.84
CA ASP A 14 -23.45 1.36 -10.61
C ASP A 14 -23.45 2.74 -9.95
N MET A 15 -24.30 2.94 -8.92
CA MET A 15 -24.39 4.17 -8.16
C MET A 15 -23.47 4.21 -6.94
N ARG A 16 -22.39 3.46 -6.96
CA ARG A 16 -21.46 3.32 -5.84
C ARG A 16 -20.85 4.65 -5.37
N ASN A 17 -20.58 5.56 -6.30
CA ASN A 17 -20.01 6.87 -5.96
C ASN A 17 -20.98 7.74 -5.15
N LEU A 18 -22.28 7.57 -5.37
CA LEU A 18 -23.35 8.34 -4.73
C LEU A 18 -23.90 7.65 -3.49
N LEU A 19 -24.13 6.35 -3.56
CA LEU A 19 -24.75 5.57 -2.49
C LEU A 19 -23.75 4.90 -1.54
N GLY A 20 -22.44 4.95 -1.86
CA GLY A 20 -21.43 4.15 -1.21
C GLY A 20 -21.51 2.68 -1.64
N GLY A 21 -20.53 1.88 -1.26
CA GLY A 21 -20.49 0.45 -1.60
C GLY A 21 -21.64 -0.33 -0.97
N LYS A 22 -21.91 -0.09 0.30
CA LYS A 22 -22.99 -0.76 1.03
C LYS A 22 -24.37 -0.39 0.48
N GLY A 23 -24.65 0.89 0.29
CA GLY A 23 -25.93 1.36 -0.23
C GLY A 23 -26.23 0.88 -1.64
N ALA A 24 -25.24 0.90 -2.51
CA ALA A 24 -25.36 0.40 -3.88
C ALA A 24 -25.65 -1.11 -3.90
N ASN A 25 -25.01 -1.89 -3.06
CA ASN A 25 -25.25 -3.33 -2.98
C ASN A 25 -26.58 -3.69 -2.34
N LEU A 26 -27.03 -2.94 -1.32
CA LEU A 26 -28.37 -3.10 -0.77
C LEU A 26 -29.44 -2.83 -1.83
N ALA A 27 -29.27 -1.78 -2.63
CA ALA A 27 -30.15 -1.45 -3.73
C ALA A 27 -30.15 -2.55 -4.79
N GLU A 28 -28.97 -3.07 -5.16
CA GLU A 28 -28.85 -4.14 -6.15
C GLU A 28 -29.51 -5.44 -5.69
N MET A 29 -29.26 -5.87 -4.45
CA MET A 29 -29.91 -7.06 -3.87
C MET A 29 -31.43 -6.91 -3.84
N THR A 30 -31.92 -5.72 -3.53
CA THR A 30 -33.35 -5.42 -3.59
C THR A 30 -33.90 -5.57 -5.00
N GLY A 31 -33.18 -5.04 -5.98
CA GLY A 31 -33.57 -5.07 -7.40
C GLY A 31 -33.62 -6.49 -7.98
N ILE A 32 -32.76 -7.40 -7.55
CA ILE A 32 -32.75 -8.81 -8.00
C ILE A 32 -33.68 -9.73 -7.16
N GLY A 33 -34.44 -9.14 -6.23
CA GLY A 33 -35.49 -9.86 -5.50
C GLY A 33 -35.06 -10.65 -4.28
N LEU A 34 -33.88 -10.36 -3.73
CA LEU A 34 -33.40 -11.02 -2.49
C LEU A 34 -34.10 -10.42 -1.26
N PRO A 35 -34.19 -11.19 -0.16
CA PRO A 35 -34.85 -10.76 1.06
C PRO A 35 -34.00 -9.73 1.82
N VAL A 36 -34.12 -8.46 1.47
CA VAL A 36 -33.40 -7.33 2.08
C VAL A 36 -34.37 -6.50 2.92
N PRO A 37 -34.05 -6.23 4.18
CA PRO A 37 -34.83 -5.26 4.93
C PRO A 37 -34.78 -3.90 4.23
N GLN A 38 -35.94 -3.28 4.02
CA GLN A 38 -36.03 -2.06 3.23
C GLN A 38 -35.46 -0.85 3.97
N GLY A 39 -35.09 0.16 3.21
CA GLY A 39 -34.49 1.37 3.75
C GLY A 39 -34.17 2.40 2.67
N PHE A 40 -33.41 3.40 3.07
CA PHE A 40 -32.96 4.45 2.18
C PHE A 40 -31.51 4.82 2.47
N THR A 41 -30.87 5.43 1.49
CA THR A 41 -29.49 5.92 1.58
C THR A 41 -29.48 7.44 1.51
N VAL A 42 -28.83 8.09 2.47
CA VAL A 42 -28.46 9.50 2.42
C VAL A 42 -27.08 9.56 1.76
N THR A 43 -26.97 10.30 0.67
CA THR A 43 -25.85 10.19 -0.28
C THR A 43 -24.52 10.75 0.24
N THR A 44 -23.42 10.35 -0.42
CA THR A 44 -22.08 10.93 -0.19
C THR A 44 -22.06 12.44 -0.46
N GLU A 45 -22.86 12.91 -1.38
CA GLU A 45 -23.00 14.35 -1.68
C GLU A 45 -23.62 15.11 -0.51
N ALA A 46 -24.56 14.49 0.23
CA ALA A 46 -25.10 15.07 1.47
C ALA A 46 -24.03 15.19 2.55
N CYS A 47 -23.11 14.23 2.64
CA CYS A 47 -21.95 14.29 3.55
C CYS A 47 -21.04 15.46 3.19
N THR A 48 -20.70 15.62 1.92
CA THR A 48 -19.88 16.74 1.44
C THR A 48 -20.55 18.07 1.75
N GLN A 49 -21.85 18.18 1.51
CA GLN A 49 -22.63 19.38 1.84
C GLN A 49 -22.62 19.68 3.35
N TYR A 50 -22.73 18.64 4.18
CA TYR A 50 -22.64 18.77 5.65
C TYR A 50 -21.32 19.46 6.07
N TYR A 51 -20.19 19.09 5.48
CA TYR A 51 -18.91 19.74 5.79
C TYR A 51 -18.81 21.16 5.24
N GLU A 52 -19.34 21.40 4.03
CA GLU A 52 -19.39 22.74 3.44
C GLU A 52 -20.25 23.70 4.26
N ASP A 53 -21.33 23.20 4.85
CA ASP A 53 -22.26 23.97 5.70
C ASP A 53 -21.78 24.11 7.17
N GLY A 54 -20.51 23.83 7.43
CA GLY A 54 -19.93 24.00 8.76
C GLY A 54 -20.30 22.91 9.76
N LYS A 55 -20.42 21.68 9.31
CA LYS A 55 -20.79 20.48 10.10
C LYS A 55 -22.24 20.56 10.60
N MET A 56 -23.12 20.96 9.71
CA MET A 56 -24.56 21.01 9.95
C MET A 56 -25.31 20.40 8.77
N ILE A 57 -26.37 19.64 9.07
CA ILE A 57 -27.26 19.12 8.05
C ILE A 57 -28.26 20.24 7.68
N SER A 58 -28.33 20.60 6.40
CA SER A 58 -29.27 21.63 5.92
C SER A 58 -30.72 21.22 6.10
N ASP A 59 -31.62 22.21 6.16
CA ASP A 59 -33.06 21.95 6.23
C ASP A 59 -33.60 21.16 5.05
N ASP A 60 -33.03 21.36 3.86
CA ASP A 60 -33.36 20.59 2.66
C ASP A 60 -33.04 19.09 2.84
N ILE A 61 -31.84 18.76 3.32
CA ILE A 61 -31.43 17.37 3.56
C ILE A 61 -32.29 16.77 4.67
N LYS A 62 -32.52 17.50 5.78
CA LYS A 62 -33.43 17.06 6.86
C LYS A 62 -34.84 16.76 6.37
N GLY A 63 -35.38 17.63 5.52
CA GLY A 63 -36.69 17.45 4.91
C GLY A 63 -36.76 16.20 4.03
N GLN A 64 -35.74 15.93 3.24
CA GLN A 64 -35.66 14.71 2.42
C GLN A 64 -35.55 13.45 3.27
N ILE A 65 -34.80 13.49 4.37
CA ILE A 65 -34.70 12.36 5.32
C ILE A 65 -36.07 12.06 5.91
N VAL A 66 -36.78 13.08 6.42
CA VAL A 66 -38.11 12.92 7.02
C VAL A 66 -39.13 12.40 6.01
N GLU A 67 -39.09 12.89 4.78
CA GLU A 67 -39.93 12.39 3.67
C GLU A 67 -39.71 10.90 3.43
N HIS A 68 -38.46 10.48 3.41
CA HIS A 68 -38.10 9.09 3.15
C HIS A 68 -38.39 8.16 4.33
N VAL A 69 -38.38 8.68 5.56
CA VAL A 69 -38.90 7.96 6.71
C VAL A 69 -40.40 7.62 6.49
N LYS A 70 -41.20 8.58 6.02
CA LYS A 70 -42.64 8.35 5.71
C LYS A 70 -42.79 7.30 4.60
N LYS A 71 -41.97 7.35 3.55
CA LYS A 71 -42.00 6.34 2.50
C LYS A 71 -41.63 4.95 3.04
N LEU A 72 -40.64 4.87 3.93
CA LEU A 72 -40.24 3.63 4.55
C LEU A 72 -41.33 3.08 5.46
N GLU A 73 -42.04 3.92 6.18
CA GLU A 73 -43.22 3.54 7.00
C GLU A 73 -44.30 2.91 6.12
N GLU A 74 -44.59 3.49 4.96
CA GLU A 74 -45.54 2.94 3.99
C GLU A 74 -45.12 1.56 3.46
N ILE A 75 -43.84 1.41 3.13
CA ILE A 75 -43.27 0.16 2.59
C ILE A 75 -43.31 -0.96 3.64
N THR A 76 -42.94 -0.65 4.86
CA THR A 76 -42.85 -1.66 5.96
C THR A 76 -44.17 -1.91 6.69
N GLY A 77 -45.13 -1.01 6.57
CA GLY A 77 -46.38 -1.05 7.37
C GLY A 77 -46.18 -0.78 8.84
N ARG A 78 -45.04 -0.21 9.23
CA ARG A 78 -44.69 0.13 10.62
C ARG A 78 -44.38 1.61 10.70
N THR A 79 -44.52 2.20 11.84
CA THR A 79 -44.35 3.65 12.04
C THR A 79 -43.25 3.93 13.08
N LEU A 80 -42.33 4.83 12.74
CA LEU A 80 -41.28 5.26 13.65
C LEU A 80 -41.90 6.00 14.87
N GLY A 81 -41.63 5.48 16.05
CA GLY A 81 -42.17 6.04 17.29
C GLY A 81 -43.58 5.59 17.66
N ASP A 82 -44.27 4.77 16.86
CA ASP A 82 -45.55 4.19 17.21
C ASP A 82 -45.38 3.09 18.29
N PRO A 83 -45.90 3.27 19.48
CA PRO A 83 -45.72 2.28 20.55
C PRO A 83 -46.29 0.90 20.22
N LYS A 84 -47.34 0.82 19.43
CA LYS A 84 -48.04 -0.44 19.12
C LYS A 84 -47.41 -1.22 17.97
N ASN A 85 -46.90 -0.52 16.96
CA ASN A 85 -46.31 -1.15 15.80
C ASN A 85 -45.07 -0.36 15.37
N PRO A 86 -44.00 -0.40 16.16
CA PRO A 86 -42.86 0.46 15.94
C PRO A 86 -42.00 0.03 14.74
N LEU A 87 -41.58 1.01 13.94
CA LEU A 87 -40.49 0.88 13.03
C LEU A 87 -39.19 1.20 13.79
N LEU A 88 -38.31 0.26 13.88
CA LEU A 88 -36.91 0.50 14.32
C LEU A 88 -36.00 0.45 13.16
N VAL A 89 -34.97 1.26 13.18
CA VAL A 89 -33.98 1.34 12.08
C VAL A 89 -32.54 1.24 12.57
N SER A 90 -31.68 0.78 11.70
CA SER A 90 -30.23 0.92 11.84
C SER A 90 -29.75 2.13 11.02
N VAL A 91 -28.71 2.80 11.52
CA VAL A 91 -28.05 3.90 10.84
C VAL A 91 -26.59 3.52 10.68
N ARG A 92 -26.17 3.28 9.46
CA ARG A 92 -24.85 2.72 9.14
C ARG A 92 -24.13 3.58 8.10
N SER A 93 -22.81 3.74 8.27
CA SER A 93 -21.95 4.35 7.26
C SER A 93 -21.80 3.45 6.03
N GLY A 94 -21.49 4.07 4.90
CA GLY A 94 -21.18 3.36 3.66
C GLY A 94 -20.34 4.21 2.72
N ALA A 95 -19.03 4.10 2.81
CA ALA A 95 -18.11 4.77 1.89
C ALA A 95 -18.04 4.02 0.56
N ARG A 96 -17.51 4.69 -0.48
CA ARG A 96 -17.30 4.08 -1.81
C ARG A 96 -16.41 2.83 -1.73
N ILE A 97 -15.42 2.86 -0.85
CA ILE A 97 -14.51 1.75 -0.57
C ILE A 97 -14.73 1.33 0.88
N SER A 98 -14.74 0.02 1.12
CA SER A 98 -14.89 -0.53 2.47
C SER A 98 -13.78 -0.04 3.40
N MET A 99 -14.18 0.49 4.55
CA MET A 99 -13.30 0.98 5.62
C MET A 99 -13.69 0.30 6.95
N PRO A 100 -13.36 -1.00 7.13
CA PRO A 100 -13.85 -1.76 8.28
C PRO A 100 -13.45 -1.15 9.63
N GLY A 101 -14.43 -0.95 10.51
CA GLY A 101 -14.20 -0.42 11.86
C GLY A 101 -13.81 1.05 11.95
N MET A 102 -13.75 1.77 10.83
CA MET A 102 -13.31 3.17 10.82
C MET A 102 -14.44 4.17 11.06
N MET A 103 -15.67 3.78 10.75
CA MET A 103 -16.86 4.62 10.88
C MET A 103 -17.95 3.93 11.70
N ASP A 104 -18.92 4.69 12.12
CA ASP A 104 -19.84 4.33 13.19
C ASP A 104 -21.17 3.72 12.70
N THR A 105 -21.82 2.97 13.61
CA THR A 105 -23.13 2.32 13.39
C THR A 105 -24.00 2.52 14.63
N VAL A 106 -25.29 2.79 14.42
CA VAL A 106 -26.32 2.84 15.49
C VAL A 106 -27.44 1.85 15.15
N LEU A 107 -27.73 0.92 16.06
CA LEU A 107 -28.80 -0.07 15.89
C LEU A 107 -29.98 0.24 16.79
N ASN A 108 -31.14 -0.32 16.48
CA ASN A 108 -32.35 -0.24 17.26
C ASN A 108 -32.89 1.20 17.49
N LEU A 109 -32.57 2.10 16.55
CA LEU A 109 -33.01 3.48 16.64
C LEU A 109 -34.54 3.59 16.50
N GLY A 110 -35.14 4.39 17.32
CA GLY A 110 -36.59 4.55 17.42
C GLY A 110 -37.14 4.09 18.76
N LEU A 111 -36.35 3.38 19.56
CA LEU A 111 -36.74 2.99 20.89
C LEU A 111 -36.73 4.20 21.85
N ASN A 112 -37.75 4.24 22.67
CA ASN A 112 -37.91 5.15 23.82
C ASN A 112 -38.68 4.41 24.90
N ASP A 113 -38.97 5.06 26.05
CA ASP A 113 -39.60 4.40 27.19
C ASP A 113 -41.02 3.87 26.85
N GLU A 114 -41.80 4.66 26.11
CA GLU A 114 -43.15 4.30 25.72
C GLU A 114 -43.18 3.18 24.68
N VAL A 115 -42.35 3.29 23.64
CA VAL A 115 -42.22 2.28 22.59
C VAL A 115 -41.73 0.96 23.17
N ALA A 116 -40.74 0.96 24.05
CA ALA A 116 -40.23 -0.25 24.69
C ALA A 116 -41.34 -0.97 25.50
N LYS A 117 -42.09 -0.24 26.29
CA LYS A 117 -43.19 -0.78 27.12
C LYS A 117 -44.27 -1.45 26.26
N GLU A 118 -44.80 -0.74 25.29
CA GLU A 118 -45.91 -1.25 24.47
C GLU A 118 -45.43 -2.33 23.46
N PHE A 119 -44.25 -2.22 22.93
CA PHE A 119 -43.64 -3.23 22.03
C PHE A 119 -43.38 -4.54 22.78
N ALA A 120 -42.95 -4.45 24.05
CA ALA A 120 -42.80 -5.62 24.90
C ALA A 120 -44.15 -6.32 25.13
N ALA A 121 -45.21 -5.57 25.40
CA ALA A 121 -46.55 -6.10 25.56
C ALA A 121 -47.09 -6.73 24.27
N THR A 122 -46.89 -6.09 23.14
CA THR A 122 -47.34 -6.55 21.82
C THR A 122 -46.65 -7.82 21.37
N THR A 123 -45.32 -7.90 21.52
CA THR A 123 -44.52 -9.05 21.10
C THR A 123 -44.61 -10.22 22.09
N GLY A 124 -45.04 -9.98 23.36
CA GLY A 124 -44.96 -10.99 24.40
C GLY A 124 -43.52 -11.38 24.77
N ASN A 125 -42.51 -10.62 24.35
CA ASN A 125 -41.12 -10.89 24.61
C ASN A 125 -40.41 -9.64 25.18
N GLU A 126 -40.64 -9.38 26.44
CA GLU A 126 -40.04 -8.25 27.15
C GLU A 126 -38.52 -8.30 27.13
N ARG A 127 -37.96 -9.50 27.27
CA ARG A 127 -36.50 -9.67 27.29
C ARG A 127 -35.86 -9.13 26.00
N PHE A 128 -36.38 -9.50 24.86
CA PHE A 128 -35.91 -9.03 23.56
C PHE A 128 -35.95 -7.50 23.44
N VAL A 129 -37.03 -6.90 23.82
CA VAL A 129 -37.23 -5.44 23.69
C VAL A 129 -36.29 -4.67 24.58
N TYR A 130 -36.14 -5.07 25.84
CA TYR A 130 -35.23 -4.38 26.75
C TYR A 130 -33.75 -4.68 26.49
N ASP A 131 -33.41 -5.84 25.95
CA ASP A 131 -32.08 -6.11 25.44
C ASP A 131 -31.75 -5.15 24.28
N SER A 132 -32.70 -4.97 23.38
CA SER A 132 -32.50 -4.04 22.23
C SER A 132 -32.45 -2.58 22.71
N TYR A 133 -33.22 -2.21 23.72
CA TYR A 133 -33.20 -0.84 24.24
C TYR A 133 -31.86 -0.51 24.93
N ARG A 134 -31.33 -1.42 25.77
CA ARG A 134 -30.02 -1.20 26.38
C ARG A 134 -28.90 -1.02 25.34
N ARG A 135 -28.96 -1.84 24.29
CA ARG A 135 -28.00 -1.76 23.20
C ARG A 135 -28.08 -0.41 22.49
N PHE A 136 -29.29 0.07 22.24
CA PHE A 136 -29.50 1.37 21.62
C PHE A 136 -28.98 2.52 22.48
N ILE A 137 -29.26 2.53 23.76
CA ILE A 137 -28.78 3.58 24.68
C ILE A 137 -27.26 3.62 24.70
N GLN A 138 -26.61 2.45 24.80
CA GLN A 138 -25.15 2.36 24.81
C GLN A 138 -24.53 2.85 23.49
N MET A 139 -25.05 2.40 22.35
CA MET A 139 -24.55 2.83 21.05
C MET A 139 -24.77 4.32 20.81
N PHE A 140 -25.94 4.85 21.19
CA PHE A 140 -26.22 6.27 21.05
C PHE A 140 -25.26 7.12 21.90
N ALA A 141 -25.05 6.70 23.15
CA ALA A 141 -24.11 7.37 24.03
C ALA A 141 -22.67 7.38 23.50
N ASP A 142 -22.20 6.25 23.00
CA ASP A 142 -20.85 6.09 22.47
C ASP A 142 -20.70 6.79 21.12
N VAL A 143 -21.53 6.43 20.16
CA VAL A 143 -21.38 6.88 18.76
C VAL A 143 -21.85 8.31 18.54
N VAL A 144 -23.05 8.66 19.05
CA VAL A 144 -23.64 9.98 18.77
C VAL A 144 -23.08 11.04 19.72
N MET A 145 -22.94 10.70 20.99
CA MET A 145 -22.55 11.66 22.04
C MET A 145 -21.05 11.63 22.34
N GLY A 146 -20.34 10.59 21.94
CA GLY A 146 -18.91 10.45 22.22
C GLY A 146 -18.59 10.14 23.68
N PHE A 147 -19.53 9.59 24.44
CA PHE A 147 -19.32 9.21 25.84
C PHE A 147 -18.47 7.92 25.90
N PRO A 148 -17.67 7.73 26.98
CA PRO A 148 -16.84 6.53 27.12
C PRO A 148 -17.69 5.25 27.17
N LYS A 149 -17.51 4.38 26.19
CA LYS A 149 -18.17 3.07 26.09
C LYS A 149 -17.91 2.21 27.33
N SER A 150 -16.70 2.30 27.86
CA SER A 150 -16.26 1.55 29.04
C SER A 150 -17.15 1.80 30.30
N ASP A 151 -17.66 3.01 30.47
CA ASP A 151 -18.53 3.32 31.61
C ASP A 151 -19.81 2.49 31.59
N PHE A 152 -20.38 2.29 30.41
CA PHE A 152 -21.58 1.47 30.23
C PHE A 152 -21.26 -0.02 30.35
N GLU A 153 -20.16 -0.47 29.77
CA GLU A 153 -19.71 -1.87 29.85
C GLU A 153 -19.44 -2.30 31.29
N HIS A 154 -18.76 -1.47 32.08
CA HIS A 154 -18.45 -1.75 33.48
C HIS A 154 -19.72 -1.88 34.31
N LYS A 155 -20.71 -1.04 34.07
CA LYS A 155 -22.02 -1.09 34.76
C LYS A 155 -22.79 -2.37 34.39
N PHE A 156 -22.72 -2.76 33.13
CA PHE A 156 -23.33 -4.00 32.64
C PHE A 156 -22.65 -5.24 33.25
N ASP A 157 -21.34 -5.26 33.27
CA ASP A 157 -20.55 -6.35 33.89
C ASP A 157 -20.84 -6.45 35.39
N ALA A 158 -20.98 -5.33 36.09
CA ALA A 158 -21.36 -5.30 37.51
C ALA A 158 -22.73 -5.91 37.76
N ILE A 159 -23.71 -5.65 36.91
CA ILE A 159 -25.05 -6.25 37.02
C ILE A 159 -24.98 -7.77 36.73
N LYS A 160 -24.25 -8.20 35.73
CA LYS A 160 -24.04 -9.64 35.43
C LYS A 160 -23.42 -10.36 36.64
N GLU A 161 -22.39 -9.77 37.23
CA GLU A 161 -21.73 -10.31 38.42
C GLU A 161 -22.69 -10.39 39.61
N GLU A 162 -23.46 -9.36 39.87
CA GLU A 162 -24.50 -9.34 40.93
C GLU A 162 -25.55 -10.43 40.72
N LYS A 163 -25.96 -10.68 39.49
CA LYS A 163 -26.94 -11.73 39.16
C LYS A 163 -26.30 -13.13 39.02
N GLY A 164 -25.02 -13.26 39.11
CA GLY A 164 -24.29 -14.52 39.02
C GLY A 164 -24.31 -15.18 37.62
N VAL A 165 -24.39 -14.38 36.56
CA VAL A 165 -24.42 -14.88 35.18
C VAL A 165 -23.16 -14.52 34.43
N GLU A 166 -22.76 -15.39 33.49
CA GLU A 166 -21.58 -15.18 32.64
C GLU A 166 -21.94 -14.45 31.31
N PHE A 167 -23.05 -14.86 30.69
CA PHE A 167 -23.48 -14.33 29.40
C PHE A 167 -24.71 -13.42 29.55
N ASP A 168 -24.78 -12.43 28.66
CA ASP A 168 -25.95 -11.52 28.59
C ASP A 168 -27.26 -12.27 28.30
N THR A 169 -27.18 -13.39 27.56
CA THR A 169 -28.36 -14.23 27.25
C THR A 169 -29.01 -14.89 28.49
N GLU A 170 -28.28 -14.95 29.60
CA GLU A 170 -28.77 -15.51 30.87
C GLU A 170 -29.57 -14.49 31.72
N LEU A 171 -29.50 -13.21 31.36
CA LEU A 171 -30.25 -12.15 32.06
C LEU A 171 -31.75 -12.25 31.77
N THR A 172 -32.57 -12.01 32.78
CA THR A 172 -34.02 -11.97 32.63
C THR A 172 -34.48 -10.61 32.09
N ALA A 173 -35.76 -10.51 31.70
CA ALA A 173 -36.38 -9.24 31.30
C ALA A 173 -36.30 -8.18 32.42
N GLU A 174 -36.50 -8.56 33.65
CA GLU A 174 -36.39 -7.64 34.80
C GLU A 174 -34.94 -7.16 35.00
N ASP A 175 -33.96 -8.04 34.82
CA ASP A 175 -32.54 -7.68 34.88
C ASP A 175 -32.19 -6.65 33.80
N LEU A 176 -32.72 -6.83 32.61
CA LEU A 176 -32.48 -5.91 31.48
C LEU A 176 -33.17 -4.57 31.65
N LYS A 177 -34.34 -4.54 32.29
CA LYS A 177 -35.00 -3.27 32.68
C LYS A 177 -34.13 -2.49 33.67
N GLU A 178 -33.50 -3.18 34.62
CA GLU A 178 -32.53 -2.58 35.55
C GLU A 178 -31.33 -2.00 34.79
N VAL A 179 -30.77 -2.74 33.81
CA VAL A 179 -29.68 -2.25 32.95
C VAL A 179 -30.08 -0.98 32.19
N VAL A 180 -31.27 -0.95 31.61
CA VAL A 180 -31.80 0.24 30.93
C VAL A 180 -31.88 1.44 31.87
N ALA A 181 -32.39 1.26 33.09
CA ALA A 181 -32.45 2.32 34.07
C ALA A 181 -31.06 2.86 34.43
N VAL A 182 -30.12 1.97 34.68
CA VAL A 182 -28.71 2.33 34.98
C VAL A 182 -28.08 3.06 33.81
N TYR A 183 -28.31 2.62 32.59
CA TYR A 183 -27.77 3.27 31.37
C TYR A 183 -28.36 4.67 31.15
N LYS A 184 -29.64 4.86 31.37
CA LYS A 184 -30.29 6.19 31.30
C LYS A 184 -29.69 7.16 32.33
N GLU A 185 -29.46 6.70 33.55
CA GLU A 185 -28.79 7.50 34.60
C GLU A 185 -27.34 7.85 34.18
N ALA A 186 -26.60 6.89 33.65
CA ALA A 186 -25.23 7.11 33.15
C ALA A 186 -25.21 8.12 31.98
N TYR A 187 -26.19 8.01 31.08
CA TYR A 187 -26.34 8.98 30.00
C TYR A 187 -26.60 10.39 30.54
N LYS A 188 -27.53 10.53 31.46
CA LYS A 188 -27.82 11.82 32.07
C LYS A 188 -26.66 12.42 32.84
N ALA A 189 -25.87 11.58 33.50
CA ALA A 189 -24.66 12.02 34.20
C ALA A 189 -23.62 12.63 33.24
N HIS A 190 -23.47 12.08 32.05
CA HIS A 190 -22.58 12.62 31.03
C HIS A 190 -23.16 13.79 30.24
N ALA A 191 -24.45 13.70 29.86
CA ALA A 191 -25.09 14.65 28.96
C ALA A 191 -25.70 15.87 29.68
N GLY A 192 -26.06 15.75 30.99
CA GLY A 192 -26.77 16.76 31.73
C GLY A 192 -28.26 16.85 31.39
N VAL A 193 -28.73 16.02 30.46
CA VAL A 193 -30.11 15.89 30.01
C VAL A 193 -30.49 14.43 29.89
N ASP A 194 -31.81 14.17 29.89
CA ASP A 194 -32.30 12.79 29.73
C ASP A 194 -32.00 12.24 28.32
N PHE A 195 -31.97 10.91 28.21
CA PHE A 195 -31.86 10.22 26.94
C PHE A 195 -33.01 10.64 26.01
N PRO A 196 -32.72 11.03 24.74
CA PRO A 196 -33.71 11.56 23.81
C PRO A 196 -34.84 10.56 23.53
N GLN A 197 -36.08 11.03 23.66
CA GLN A 197 -37.30 10.22 23.51
C GLN A 197 -37.98 10.41 22.14
N GLU A 198 -37.61 11.45 21.38
CA GLU A 198 -38.17 11.72 20.04
C GLU A 198 -37.42 11.00 18.95
N PRO A 199 -38.04 10.02 18.25
CA PRO A 199 -37.32 9.19 17.27
C PRO A 199 -36.71 9.95 16.08
N ILE A 200 -37.38 11.01 15.60
CA ILE A 200 -36.84 11.83 14.51
C ILE A 200 -35.57 12.59 14.94
N GLU A 201 -35.57 13.10 16.17
CA GLU A 201 -34.38 13.76 16.73
C GLU A 201 -33.23 12.75 16.89
N GLN A 202 -33.53 11.53 17.37
CA GLN A 202 -32.57 10.44 17.45
C GLN A 202 -31.97 10.15 16.07
N LEU A 203 -32.80 10.04 15.04
CA LEU A 203 -32.37 9.72 13.68
C LEU A 203 -31.47 10.81 13.08
N LEU A 204 -31.87 12.06 13.19
CA LEU A 204 -31.08 13.17 12.64
C LEU A 204 -29.76 13.33 13.38
N ALA A 205 -29.72 13.13 14.68
CA ALA A 205 -28.49 13.13 15.47
C ALA A 205 -27.55 11.97 15.05
N ALA A 206 -28.10 10.78 14.79
CA ALA A 206 -27.33 9.63 14.35
C ALA A 206 -26.74 9.83 12.95
N VAL A 207 -27.52 10.36 12.01
CA VAL A 207 -27.03 10.68 10.65
C VAL A 207 -25.89 11.70 10.70
N GLU A 208 -26.06 12.74 11.50
CA GLU A 208 -25.03 13.76 11.70
C GLU A 208 -23.73 13.17 12.29
N ALA A 209 -23.86 12.28 13.28
CA ALA A 209 -22.72 11.60 13.90
C ALA A 209 -21.98 10.70 12.90
N VAL A 210 -22.69 9.99 12.04
CA VAL A 210 -22.08 9.15 11.00
C VAL A 210 -21.36 10.02 9.97
N PHE A 211 -21.92 11.13 9.54
CA PHE A 211 -21.20 12.07 8.67
C PHE A 211 -19.93 12.61 9.34
N GLY A 212 -20.02 12.96 10.62
CA GLY A 212 -18.87 13.42 11.40
C GLY A 212 -17.76 12.38 11.54
N SER A 213 -18.11 11.10 11.56
CA SER A 213 -17.14 10.02 11.68
C SER A 213 -16.22 9.85 10.45
N TRP A 214 -16.61 10.41 9.29
CA TRP A 214 -15.76 10.44 8.11
C TRP A 214 -14.41 11.12 8.37
N ASN A 215 -14.38 12.14 9.19
CA ASN A 215 -13.18 12.91 9.55
C ASN A 215 -12.71 12.66 11.00
N ASN A 216 -13.05 11.52 11.61
CA ASN A 216 -12.37 11.13 12.85
C ASN A 216 -10.92 10.70 12.55
N ASP A 217 -10.05 10.72 13.57
CA ASP A 217 -8.60 10.49 13.39
C ASP A 217 -8.29 9.13 12.77
N ARG A 218 -8.99 8.07 13.19
CA ARG A 218 -8.79 6.72 12.66
C ARG A 218 -9.21 6.62 11.18
N ALA A 219 -10.30 7.28 10.79
CA ALA A 219 -10.76 7.30 9.41
C ALA A 219 -9.80 8.09 8.49
N ILE A 220 -9.32 9.23 8.95
CA ILE A 220 -8.32 10.05 8.23
C ILE A 220 -7.03 9.23 8.02
N THR A 221 -6.54 8.59 9.08
CA THR A 221 -5.34 7.75 9.00
C THR A 221 -5.52 6.58 8.04
N TYR A 222 -6.66 5.88 8.13
CA TYR A 222 -6.96 4.77 7.23
C TYR A 222 -7.00 5.22 5.76
N ARG A 223 -7.66 6.35 5.48
CA ARG A 223 -7.73 6.90 4.12
C ARG A 223 -6.35 7.23 3.56
N ARG A 224 -5.51 7.85 4.37
CA ARG A 224 -4.15 8.19 3.97
C ARG A 224 -3.35 6.93 3.60
N LEU A 225 -3.45 5.88 4.43
CA LEU A 225 -2.73 4.62 4.21
C LEU A 225 -3.24 3.82 3.01
N ASN A 226 -4.48 4.06 2.59
CA ASN A 226 -5.13 3.31 1.51
C ASN A 226 -5.44 4.18 0.27
N ASP A 227 -4.84 5.35 0.18
CA ASP A 227 -5.01 6.28 -0.95
C ASP A 227 -6.47 6.62 -1.27
N ILE A 228 -7.29 6.84 -0.23
CA ILE A 228 -8.70 7.20 -0.38
C ILE A 228 -8.85 8.72 -0.25
N PRO A 229 -9.35 9.42 -1.29
CA PRO A 229 -9.54 10.87 -1.24
C PRO A 229 -10.51 11.31 -0.14
N GLY A 230 -10.12 12.31 0.65
CA GLY A 230 -10.97 12.88 1.69
C GLY A 230 -12.23 13.57 1.18
N SER A 231 -12.23 13.96 -0.09
CA SER A 231 -13.36 14.62 -0.76
C SER A 231 -14.55 13.69 -1.06
N TRP A 232 -14.36 12.37 -0.96
CA TRP A 232 -15.41 11.41 -1.32
C TRP A 232 -16.58 11.39 -0.36
N GLY A 233 -16.36 11.57 0.92
CA GLY A 233 -17.40 11.46 1.94
C GLY A 233 -17.92 10.05 2.16
N THR A 234 -18.84 9.91 3.08
CA THR A 234 -19.58 8.66 3.34
C THR A 234 -21.06 8.84 3.08
N ALA A 235 -21.71 7.79 2.58
CA ALA A 235 -23.16 7.71 2.60
C ALA A 235 -23.62 7.20 3.97
N VAL A 236 -24.90 7.36 4.25
CA VAL A 236 -25.56 6.83 5.46
C VAL A 236 -26.74 5.98 5.02
N ASN A 237 -26.78 4.72 5.46
CA ASN A 237 -27.87 3.80 5.18
C ASN A 237 -28.80 3.72 6.40
N VAL A 238 -30.04 4.09 6.21
CA VAL A 238 -31.11 3.96 7.21
C VAL A 238 -31.98 2.78 6.78
N GLN A 239 -31.93 1.71 7.55
CA GLN A 239 -32.53 0.44 7.16
C GLN A 239 -33.39 -0.11 8.27
N GLN A 240 -34.55 -0.67 7.91
CA GLN A 240 -35.42 -1.38 8.82
C GLN A 240 -34.64 -2.44 9.60
N MET A 241 -34.85 -2.46 10.93
CA MET A 241 -34.26 -3.51 11.77
C MET A 241 -34.94 -4.85 11.54
N VAL A 242 -34.13 -5.89 11.48
CA VAL A 242 -34.55 -7.29 11.70
C VAL A 242 -33.77 -7.82 12.90
N TYR A 243 -34.39 -8.69 13.67
CA TYR A 243 -33.95 -8.97 15.04
C TYR A 243 -33.42 -10.41 15.18
N GLY A 244 -32.10 -10.55 15.17
CA GLY A 244 -31.44 -11.82 15.46
C GLY A 244 -31.53 -12.27 16.93
N ASN A 245 -32.01 -11.41 17.80
CA ASN A 245 -32.19 -11.68 19.24
C ASN A 245 -33.67 -11.78 19.65
N ARG A 246 -34.57 -11.97 18.69
CA ARG A 246 -36.02 -12.01 18.97
C ARG A 246 -36.46 -13.29 19.63
N SER A 247 -35.88 -14.44 19.28
CA SER A 247 -36.26 -15.75 19.81
C SER A 247 -35.14 -16.76 19.63
N ASP A 248 -35.36 -17.99 20.11
CA ASP A 248 -34.42 -19.12 19.87
C ASP A 248 -34.36 -19.58 18.41
N LYS A 249 -35.26 -19.10 17.55
CA LYS A 249 -35.27 -19.31 16.11
C LYS A 249 -34.69 -18.12 15.34
N SER A 250 -33.99 -17.24 16.04
CA SER A 250 -33.36 -16.05 15.49
C SER A 250 -31.87 -16.11 15.69
N GLY A 251 -31.15 -15.47 14.81
CA GLY A 251 -29.70 -15.44 14.87
C GLY A 251 -29.12 -14.48 13.83
N THR A 252 -27.84 -14.34 13.83
CA THR A 252 -27.11 -13.49 12.90
C THR A 252 -25.78 -14.13 12.52
N GLY A 253 -25.22 -13.77 11.38
CA GLY A 253 -23.96 -14.32 10.96
C GLY A 253 -23.29 -13.55 9.84
N VAL A 254 -22.04 -13.94 9.60
CA VAL A 254 -21.21 -13.42 8.52
C VAL A 254 -20.64 -14.63 7.75
N ALA A 255 -20.58 -14.55 6.44
CA ALA A 255 -20.05 -15.63 5.62
C ALA A 255 -19.45 -15.13 4.32
N PHE A 256 -18.50 -15.93 3.82
CA PHE A 256 -17.89 -15.77 2.51
C PHE A 256 -18.31 -16.93 1.62
N THR A 257 -18.54 -16.67 0.35
CA THR A 257 -18.86 -17.74 -0.61
C THR A 257 -17.68 -18.68 -0.87
N ARG A 258 -16.46 -18.19 -0.64
CA ARG A 258 -15.23 -18.98 -0.74
C ARG A 258 -14.33 -18.62 0.43
N ASN A 259 -13.39 -19.48 0.80
CA ASN A 259 -12.48 -19.22 1.90
C ASN A 259 -11.57 -18.02 1.58
N PRO A 260 -11.63 -16.92 2.32
CA PRO A 260 -10.85 -15.72 2.04
C PRO A 260 -9.35 -15.86 2.33
N ALA A 261 -8.96 -16.90 3.04
CA ALA A 261 -7.55 -17.18 3.35
C ALA A 261 -6.90 -18.13 2.32
N THR A 262 -7.63 -19.13 1.85
CA THR A 262 -7.10 -20.19 0.97
C THR A 262 -7.63 -20.14 -0.45
N GLY A 263 -8.79 -19.53 -0.68
CA GLY A 263 -9.48 -19.53 -1.96
C GLY A 263 -10.30 -20.79 -2.24
N GLU A 264 -10.38 -21.75 -1.32
CA GLU A 264 -11.20 -22.94 -1.47
C GLU A 264 -12.65 -22.57 -1.75
N ASN A 265 -13.25 -23.19 -2.78
CA ASN A 265 -14.64 -22.97 -3.14
C ASN A 265 -15.59 -23.70 -2.17
N LYS A 266 -15.67 -23.19 -0.97
CA LYS A 266 -16.52 -23.70 0.11
C LYS A 266 -17.01 -22.54 0.95
N LEU A 267 -18.30 -22.56 1.30
CA LEU A 267 -18.89 -21.55 2.18
C LEU A 267 -18.14 -21.53 3.51
N PHE A 268 -17.66 -20.34 3.87
CA PHE A 268 -16.85 -20.11 5.05
C PHE A 268 -17.46 -18.98 5.89
N GLY A 269 -17.71 -19.22 7.15
CA GLY A 269 -18.29 -18.18 8.00
C GLY A 269 -18.74 -18.69 9.35
N GLU A 270 -19.39 -17.81 10.08
CA GLU A 270 -19.79 -18.00 11.46
C GLU A 270 -21.16 -17.41 11.73
N TYR A 271 -21.86 -17.95 12.69
CA TYR A 271 -23.14 -17.42 13.14
C TYR A 271 -23.33 -17.57 14.67
N LEU A 272 -24.23 -16.79 15.21
CA LEU A 272 -24.69 -16.88 16.59
C LEU A 272 -26.22 -16.92 16.61
N MET A 273 -26.78 -17.82 17.43
CA MET A 273 -28.20 -17.82 17.70
C MET A 273 -28.52 -16.82 18.80
N ASN A 274 -29.72 -16.23 18.77
CA ASN A 274 -30.16 -15.23 19.72
C ASN A 274 -29.14 -14.10 19.94
N ALA A 275 -28.81 -13.41 18.87
CA ALA A 275 -27.75 -12.38 18.84
C ALA A 275 -28.02 -11.32 17.78
N GLN A 276 -27.51 -10.13 18.02
CA GLN A 276 -27.40 -9.09 16.99
C GLN A 276 -26.01 -9.11 16.35
N GLY A 277 -25.84 -8.46 15.18
CA GLY A 277 -24.62 -8.52 14.40
C GLY A 277 -23.34 -8.14 15.15
N GLU A 278 -23.42 -7.20 16.07
CA GLU A 278 -22.30 -6.77 16.93
C GLU A 278 -21.74 -7.89 17.81
N ASP A 279 -22.57 -8.84 18.20
CA ASP A 279 -22.18 -9.94 19.10
C ASP A 279 -21.24 -10.93 18.42
N VAL A 280 -21.34 -11.09 17.11
CA VAL A 280 -20.44 -11.96 16.32
C VAL A 280 -19.01 -11.43 16.36
N VAL A 281 -18.87 -10.10 16.33
CA VAL A 281 -17.57 -9.41 16.27
C VAL A 281 -17.00 -9.18 17.68
N ALA A 282 -17.86 -9.00 18.67
CA ALA A 282 -17.45 -8.66 20.04
C ALA A 282 -16.67 -9.77 20.77
N GLY A 283 -16.78 -11.02 20.31
CA GLY A 283 -16.03 -12.15 20.88
C GLY A 283 -16.46 -12.58 22.29
N ILE A 284 -17.59 -12.10 22.77
CA ILE A 284 -18.14 -12.42 24.11
C ILE A 284 -18.63 -13.86 24.14
N ARG A 285 -19.30 -14.29 23.07
CA ARG A 285 -19.73 -15.68 22.85
C ARG A 285 -18.96 -16.26 21.68
N THR A 286 -18.67 -17.57 21.69
CA THR A 286 -17.99 -18.26 20.59
C THR A 286 -18.95 -18.50 19.44
N PRO A 287 -18.75 -17.88 18.27
CA PRO A 287 -19.56 -18.16 17.10
C PRO A 287 -19.42 -19.61 16.62
N GLN A 288 -20.48 -20.15 15.99
CA GLN A 288 -20.47 -21.47 15.43
C GLN A 288 -20.11 -21.44 13.96
N PRO A 289 -19.41 -22.47 13.44
CA PRO A 289 -19.12 -22.57 12.00
C PRO A 289 -20.42 -22.58 11.18
N ILE A 290 -20.43 -21.84 10.06
CA ILE A 290 -21.63 -21.69 9.23
C ILE A 290 -22.22 -23.03 8.76
N ALA A 291 -21.39 -24.05 8.54
CA ALA A 291 -21.84 -25.38 8.11
C ALA A 291 -22.79 -26.04 9.14
N THR A 292 -22.62 -25.74 10.43
CA THR A 292 -23.47 -26.28 11.50
C THR A 292 -24.87 -25.64 11.53
N LEU A 293 -25.10 -24.55 10.82
CA LEU A 293 -26.42 -23.96 10.66
C LEU A 293 -27.38 -24.93 9.98
N ASN A 294 -26.87 -25.83 9.13
CA ASN A 294 -27.68 -26.88 8.50
C ASN A 294 -28.34 -27.84 9.50
N GLU A 295 -27.72 -28.04 10.66
CA GLU A 295 -28.26 -28.87 11.72
C GLU A 295 -29.33 -28.12 12.55
N VAL A 296 -29.11 -26.83 12.74
CA VAL A 296 -29.97 -26.00 13.62
C VAL A 296 -31.19 -25.45 12.85
N MET A 297 -30.95 -24.94 11.63
CA MET A 297 -31.97 -24.32 10.77
C MET A 297 -31.76 -24.71 9.31
N PRO A 298 -32.10 -25.95 8.94
CA PRO A 298 -31.79 -26.47 7.60
C PRO A 298 -32.45 -25.70 6.44
N GLU A 299 -33.66 -25.20 6.64
CA GLU A 299 -34.37 -24.41 5.62
C GLU A 299 -33.68 -23.07 5.36
N CYS A 300 -33.26 -22.39 6.41
CA CYS A 300 -32.52 -21.12 6.27
C CYS A 300 -31.14 -21.34 5.64
N TYR A 301 -30.46 -22.43 6.01
CA TYR A 301 -29.16 -22.77 5.43
C TYR A 301 -29.26 -23.05 3.94
N GLU A 302 -30.27 -23.83 3.52
CA GLU A 302 -30.51 -24.09 2.10
C GLU A 302 -30.80 -22.81 1.31
N GLN A 303 -31.67 -21.96 1.86
CA GLN A 303 -31.98 -20.65 1.25
C GLN A 303 -30.73 -19.79 1.14
N PHE A 304 -29.92 -19.76 2.19
CA PHE A 304 -28.67 -19.00 2.22
C PHE A 304 -27.69 -19.48 1.16
N GLN A 305 -27.53 -20.81 1.00
CA GLN A 305 -26.66 -21.37 -0.05
C GLN A 305 -27.14 -20.96 -1.45
N LYS A 306 -28.43 -20.95 -1.70
CA LYS A 306 -29.00 -20.49 -2.98
C LYS A 306 -28.68 -19.02 -3.23
N ILE A 307 -28.83 -18.18 -2.20
CA ILE A 307 -28.51 -16.75 -2.28
C ILE A 307 -27.01 -16.54 -2.54
N CYS A 308 -26.15 -17.32 -1.92
CA CYS A 308 -24.70 -17.29 -2.17
C CYS A 308 -24.37 -17.53 -3.65
N HIS A 309 -24.99 -18.53 -4.25
CA HIS A 309 -24.81 -18.81 -5.68
C HIS A 309 -25.33 -17.69 -6.56
N ILE A 310 -26.51 -17.15 -6.25
CA ILE A 310 -27.09 -16.02 -6.98
C ILE A 310 -26.17 -14.81 -6.95
N LEU A 311 -25.66 -14.46 -5.76
CA LEU A 311 -24.79 -13.30 -5.58
C LEU A 311 -23.44 -13.47 -6.27
N GLU A 312 -22.82 -14.63 -6.15
CA GLU A 312 -21.53 -14.92 -6.80
C GLU A 312 -21.67 -14.87 -8.33
N ASP A 313 -22.72 -15.46 -8.88
CA ASP A 313 -23.01 -15.40 -10.31
C ASP A 313 -23.35 -13.99 -10.79
N HIS A 314 -24.06 -13.23 -9.99
CA HIS A 314 -24.47 -11.86 -10.34
C HIS A 314 -23.28 -10.89 -10.36
N TYR A 315 -22.45 -10.93 -9.33
CA TYR A 315 -21.30 -10.04 -9.19
C TYR A 315 -20.04 -10.56 -9.87
N LYS A 316 -20.03 -11.80 -10.30
CA LYS A 316 -18.86 -12.46 -10.93
C LYS A 316 -17.64 -12.41 -10.04
N ASP A 317 -17.84 -12.52 -8.73
CA ASP A 317 -16.78 -12.50 -7.73
C ASP A 317 -17.24 -13.18 -6.44
N MET A 318 -16.29 -13.63 -5.60
CA MET A 318 -16.64 -14.14 -4.29
C MET A 318 -17.26 -13.03 -3.44
N GLN A 319 -18.20 -13.38 -2.60
CA GLN A 319 -18.95 -12.44 -1.80
C GLN A 319 -18.70 -12.63 -0.31
N ASP A 320 -18.63 -11.51 0.38
CA ASP A 320 -18.65 -11.37 1.84
C ASP A 320 -20.03 -10.84 2.21
N MET A 321 -20.76 -11.62 3.03
CA MET A 321 -22.16 -11.39 3.29
C MET A 321 -22.45 -11.32 4.78
N GLU A 322 -23.39 -10.45 5.15
CA GLU A 322 -23.98 -10.41 6.47
C GLU A 322 -25.46 -10.79 6.36
N PHE A 323 -25.94 -11.64 7.25
CA PHE A 323 -27.33 -12.08 7.29
C PHE A 323 -27.89 -12.10 8.70
N THR A 324 -29.18 -12.00 8.80
CA THR A 324 -29.93 -12.17 10.05
C THR A 324 -31.12 -13.07 9.82
N ILE A 325 -31.40 -13.93 10.79
CA ILE A 325 -32.58 -14.78 10.81
C ILE A 325 -33.49 -14.27 11.94
N GLU A 326 -34.71 -13.89 11.60
CA GLU A 326 -35.73 -13.46 12.57
C GLU A 326 -36.88 -14.46 12.53
N ASP A 327 -37.09 -15.19 13.64
CA ASP A 327 -38.15 -16.20 13.75
C ASP A 327 -38.22 -17.16 12.53
N GLY A 328 -37.12 -17.68 12.13
CA GLY A 328 -36.99 -18.63 11.00
C GLY A 328 -36.99 -18.00 9.61
N LYS A 329 -37.00 -16.67 9.49
CA LYS A 329 -36.93 -15.96 8.22
C LYS A 329 -35.56 -15.38 8.02
N LEU A 330 -34.94 -15.68 6.88
CA LEU A 330 -33.62 -15.18 6.50
C LEU A 330 -33.72 -13.83 5.80
N PHE A 331 -32.86 -12.91 6.21
CA PHE A 331 -32.68 -11.60 5.58
C PHE A 331 -31.20 -11.34 5.28
N MET A 332 -30.94 -10.75 4.12
CA MET A 332 -29.60 -10.31 3.73
C MET A 332 -29.43 -8.84 4.14
N LEU A 333 -28.39 -8.57 4.92
CA LEU A 333 -28.10 -7.22 5.40
C LEU A 333 -26.99 -6.52 4.59
N GLN A 334 -26.08 -7.29 4.02
CA GLN A 334 -24.96 -6.75 3.27
C GLN A 334 -24.37 -7.82 2.37
N THR A 335 -23.93 -7.39 1.21
CA THR A 335 -22.99 -8.15 0.37
C THR A 335 -21.93 -7.21 -0.19
N ARG A 336 -20.74 -7.72 -0.36
CA ARG A 336 -19.63 -7.02 -1.02
C ARG A 336 -18.67 -8.04 -1.62
N ASN A 337 -17.85 -7.60 -2.55
CA ASN A 337 -16.73 -8.41 -3.02
C ASN A 337 -15.79 -8.64 -1.83
N GLY A 338 -15.52 -9.89 -1.53
CA GLY A 338 -14.81 -10.28 -0.31
C GLY A 338 -13.34 -9.87 -0.34
N LYS A 339 -12.89 -9.25 0.75
CA LYS A 339 -11.45 -9.06 0.99
C LYS A 339 -10.82 -10.44 1.22
N ARG A 340 -9.66 -10.63 0.65
CA ARG A 340 -8.99 -11.95 0.64
C ARG A 340 -7.48 -11.79 0.65
N THR A 341 -6.77 -12.86 1.01
CA THR A 341 -5.32 -12.89 0.89
C THR A 341 -4.91 -12.90 -0.58
N ALA A 342 -3.68 -12.55 -0.87
CA ALA A 342 -3.15 -12.62 -2.23
C ALA A 342 -3.21 -14.03 -2.81
N GLN A 343 -2.91 -15.05 -2.02
CA GLN A 343 -3.02 -16.46 -2.41
C GLN A 343 -4.46 -16.82 -2.79
N ALA A 344 -5.42 -16.43 -1.96
CA ALA A 344 -6.84 -16.65 -2.23
C ALA A 344 -7.31 -15.90 -3.47
N ALA A 345 -6.87 -14.66 -3.67
CA ALA A 345 -7.22 -13.86 -4.84
C ALA A 345 -6.80 -14.54 -6.14
N LEU A 346 -5.58 -15.05 -6.20
CA LEU A 346 -5.08 -15.78 -7.38
C LEU A 346 -5.86 -17.07 -7.61
N LYS A 347 -6.05 -17.88 -6.57
CA LYS A 347 -6.77 -19.13 -6.68
C LYS A 347 -8.21 -18.92 -7.15
N ILE A 348 -8.91 -17.97 -6.57
CA ILE A 348 -10.29 -17.64 -6.92
C ILE A 348 -10.38 -17.15 -8.37
N ALA A 349 -9.46 -16.27 -8.80
CA ALA A 349 -9.43 -15.77 -10.17
C ALA A 349 -9.23 -16.92 -11.19
N VAL A 350 -8.28 -17.80 -10.93
CA VAL A 350 -7.99 -18.97 -11.79
C VAL A 350 -9.17 -19.95 -11.79
N ASP A 351 -9.71 -20.28 -10.62
CA ASP A 351 -10.84 -21.21 -10.48
C ASP A 351 -12.09 -20.69 -11.20
N MET A 352 -12.37 -19.40 -11.10
CA MET A 352 -13.54 -18.80 -11.76
C MET A 352 -13.42 -18.81 -13.30
N VAL A 353 -12.21 -18.70 -13.83
CA VAL A 353 -11.97 -18.88 -15.27
C VAL A 353 -12.21 -20.34 -15.66
N ASP A 354 -11.69 -21.30 -14.90
CA ASP A 354 -11.86 -22.73 -15.14
C ASP A 354 -13.33 -23.16 -15.05
N GLU A 355 -14.09 -22.54 -14.16
CA GLU A 355 -15.54 -22.75 -13.99
C GLU A 355 -16.37 -22.11 -15.12
N GLY A 356 -15.76 -21.30 -15.97
CA GLY A 356 -16.45 -20.58 -17.04
C GLY A 356 -17.25 -19.35 -16.58
N MET A 357 -17.07 -18.91 -15.33
CA MET A 357 -17.79 -17.77 -14.76
C MET A 357 -17.28 -16.43 -15.32
N ILE A 358 -15.95 -16.30 -15.49
CA ILE A 358 -15.28 -15.13 -16.02
C ILE A 358 -14.25 -15.56 -17.07
N ASN A 359 -13.81 -14.62 -17.89
CA ASN A 359 -12.70 -14.83 -18.82
C ASN A 359 -11.35 -14.41 -18.19
N GLU A 360 -10.25 -14.69 -18.88
CA GLU A 360 -8.90 -14.34 -18.41
C GLU A 360 -8.73 -12.83 -18.18
N GLN A 361 -9.30 -11.99 -19.04
CA GLN A 361 -9.20 -10.53 -18.93
C GLN A 361 -9.93 -10.00 -17.70
N GLU A 362 -11.13 -10.51 -17.44
CA GLU A 362 -11.90 -10.19 -16.24
C GLU A 362 -11.17 -10.65 -14.97
N ALA A 363 -10.54 -11.84 -15.03
CA ALA A 363 -9.75 -12.36 -13.92
C ALA A 363 -8.57 -11.46 -13.55
N LEU A 364 -7.89 -10.89 -14.54
CA LEU A 364 -6.78 -9.96 -14.32
C LEU A 364 -7.19 -8.72 -13.52
N LEU A 365 -8.43 -8.27 -13.65
CA LEU A 365 -8.95 -7.12 -12.90
C LEU A 365 -9.39 -7.47 -11.47
N LYS A 366 -9.45 -8.75 -11.11
CA LYS A 366 -9.88 -9.21 -9.77
C LYS A 366 -8.78 -9.16 -8.71
N VAL A 367 -7.54 -9.01 -9.10
CA VAL A 367 -6.39 -9.02 -8.19
C VAL A 367 -5.75 -7.63 -8.16
N GLU A 368 -5.64 -7.06 -6.98
CA GLU A 368 -4.91 -5.81 -6.76
C GLU A 368 -3.40 -6.05 -6.98
N PRO A 369 -2.74 -5.30 -7.86
CA PRO A 369 -1.30 -5.53 -8.13
C PRO A 369 -0.43 -5.52 -6.88
N LYS A 370 -0.69 -4.61 -5.95
CA LYS A 370 0.08 -4.51 -4.70
C LYS A 370 -0.05 -5.75 -3.80
N GLN A 371 -1.12 -6.52 -3.91
CA GLN A 371 -1.28 -7.76 -3.14
C GLN A 371 -0.23 -8.81 -3.48
N LEU A 372 0.33 -8.77 -4.69
CA LEU A 372 1.35 -9.73 -5.11
C LEU A 372 2.61 -9.68 -4.22
N ASP A 373 2.88 -8.55 -3.57
CA ASP A 373 3.97 -8.44 -2.60
C ASP A 373 3.92 -9.53 -1.52
N GLN A 374 2.72 -9.86 -1.05
CA GLN A 374 2.53 -10.87 0.00
C GLN A 374 3.00 -12.26 -0.41
N LEU A 375 3.05 -12.55 -1.70
CA LEU A 375 3.48 -13.84 -2.24
C LEU A 375 4.99 -13.93 -2.44
N LEU A 376 5.66 -12.78 -2.54
CA LEU A 376 7.08 -12.69 -2.89
C LEU A 376 7.98 -12.61 -1.66
N HIS A 377 7.40 -12.37 -0.48
CA HIS A 377 8.13 -12.17 0.77
C HIS A 377 7.68 -13.16 1.85
N PRO A 378 8.56 -13.47 2.83
CA PRO A 378 8.16 -14.25 4.00
C PRO A 378 7.05 -13.58 4.80
N ASN A 379 6.26 -14.39 5.50
CA ASN A 379 5.19 -13.92 6.39
C ASN A 379 5.40 -14.51 7.78
N PHE A 380 4.72 -13.94 8.78
CA PHE A 380 4.69 -14.54 10.12
C PHE A 380 3.71 -15.71 10.17
N ASP A 381 4.02 -16.70 11.01
CA ASP A 381 3.06 -17.72 11.40
C ASP A 381 1.86 -17.05 12.07
N LYS A 382 0.65 -17.42 11.66
CA LYS A 382 -0.60 -16.76 12.09
C LYS A 382 -0.84 -16.82 13.59
N GLU A 383 -0.58 -17.96 14.20
CA GLU A 383 -0.84 -18.17 15.62
C GLU A 383 0.18 -17.40 16.48
N ASP A 384 1.45 -17.46 16.13
CA ASP A 384 2.50 -16.72 16.81
C ASP A 384 2.29 -15.19 16.68
N TYR A 385 1.86 -14.74 15.51
CA TYR A 385 1.63 -13.32 15.27
C TYR A 385 0.45 -12.77 16.07
N LYS A 386 -0.64 -13.53 16.18
CA LYS A 386 -1.80 -13.15 16.98
C LYS A 386 -1.47 -13.01 18.47
N ALA A 387 -0.60 -13.87 18.98
CA ALA A 387 -0.17 -13.86 20.37
C ALA A 387 0.85 -12.76 20.67
N ALA A 388 1.44 -12.15 19.65
CA ALA A 388 2.50 -11.16 19.80
C ALA A 388 1.93 -9.74 20.01
N LYS A 389 2.69 -8.94 20.78
CA LYS A 389 2.35 -7.53 21.02
C LYS A 389 3.44 -6.62 20.49
N ALA A 390 3.09 -5.70 19.62
CA ALA A 390 4.00 -4.71 19.10
C ALA A 390 4.48 -3.75 20.20
N VAL A 391 5.78 -3.48 20.23
CA VAL A 391 6.39 -2.53 21.16
C VAL A 391 6.63 -1.16 20.55
N ALA A 392 6.60 -1.07 19.22
CA ALA A 392 6.77 0.18 18.47
C ALA A 392 6.19 0.02 17.06
N THR A 393 5.92 1.13 16.42
CA THR A 393 5.48 1.17 15.02
C THR A 393 6.26 2.26 14.28
N GLY A 394 6.89 1.87 13.17
CA GLY A 394 7.56 2.78 12.24
C GLY A 394 6.88 2.76 10.88
N LEU A 395 7.62 3.13 9.85
CA LEU A 395 7.15 3.10 8.48
C LEU A 395 7.31 1.71 7.86
N ALA A 396 6.29 1.25 7.18
CA ALA A 396 6.32 0.01 6.39
C ALA A 396 7.17 0.22 5.12
N ALA A 397 8.49 0.23 5.29
CA ALA A 397 9.42 0.65 4.25
C ALA A 397 9.69 -0.41 3.19
N SER A 398 9.75 -1.68 3.57
CA SER A 398 9.87 -2.81 2.66
C SER A 398 9.13 -4.01 3.23
N PRO A 399 8.26 -4.66 2.43
CA PRO A 399 7.34 -5.67 2.94
C PRO A 399 8.03 -6.96 3.39
N GLY A 400 7.26 -7.79 4.09
CA GLY A 400 7.68 -9.08 4.59
C GLY A 400 7.77 -9.14 6.10
N ALA A 401 8.10 -10.33 6.60
CA ALA A 401 8.31 -10.61 8.01
C ALA A 401 9.76 -11.05 8.25
N ALA A 402 10.37 -10.55 9.30
CA ALA A 402 11.73 -10.94 9.66
C ALA A 402 11.85 -11.12 11.17
N THR A 403 12.57 -12.14 11.59
CA THR A 403 12.91 -12.41 12.98
C THR A 403 14.39 -12.74 13.07
N GLY A 404 15.08 -12.17 14.01
CA GLY A 404 16.49 -12.47 14.19
C GLY A 404 17.14 -11.76 15.37
N HIS A 405 18.40 -12.03 15.51
CA HIS A 405 19.27 -11.43 16.54
C HIS A 405 19.68 -10.01 16.11
N ILE A 406 19.65 -9.10 17.06
CA ILE A 406 20.03 -7.70 16.83
C ILE A 406 21.54 -7.56 16.67
N TYR A 407 21.93 -6.81 15.62
CA TYR A 407 23.30 -6.30 15.43
C TYR A 407 23.22 -4.82 15.05
N PHE A 408 24.18 -4.01 15.51
CA PHE A 408 24.13 -2.55 15.39
C PHE A 408 25.02 -1.95 14.31
N THR A 409 25.91 -2.76 13.73
CA THR A 409 26.77 -2.34 12.61
C THR A 409 26.81 -3.39 11.52
N ALA A 410 27.12 -2.95 10.29
CA ALA A 410 27.31 -3.86 9.16
C ALA A 410 28.44 -4.84 9.40
N GLU A 411 29.51 -4.39 10.04
CA GLU A 411 30.68 -5.21 10.41
C GLU A 411 30.29 -6.31 11.40
N ASP A 412 29.47 -6.00 12.40
CA ASP A 412 28.98 -6.98 13.37
C ASP A 412 28.10 -8.05 12.71
N VAL A 413 27.28 -7.66 11.73
CA VAL A 413 26.48 -8.60 10.93
C VAL A 413 27.37 -9.54 10.13
N GLN A 414 28.41 -9.02 9.49
CA GLN A 414 29.37 -9.79 8.71
C GLN A 414 30.14 -10.77 9.59
N GLU A 415 30.60 -10.35 10.75
CA GLU A 415 31.31 -11.18 11.72
C GLU A 415 30.40 -12.29 12.27
N ALA A 416 29.17 -11.97 12.63
CA ALA A 416 28.20 -12.95 13.09
C ALA A 416 27.87 -13.99 11.99
N HIS A 417 27.75 -13.56 10.75
CA HIS A 417 27.55 -14.45 9.62
C HIS A 417 28.72 -15.43 9.43
N ALA A 418 29.96 -14.92 9.54
CA ALA A 418 31.16 -15.74 9.49
C ALA A 418 31.22 -16.77 10.62
N ASN A 419 30.63 -16.47 11.77
CA ASN A 419 30.51 -17.35 12.93
C ASN A 419 29.29 -18.29 12.88
N GLY A 420 28.53 -18.30 11.76
CA GLY A 420 27.42 -19.22 11.52
C GLY A 420 26.05 -18.74 11.96
N VAL A 421 25.89 -17.49 12.38
CA VAL A 421 24.59 -16.89 12.69
C VAL A 421 23.86 -16.59 11.38
N GLN A 422 22.63 -17.10 11.23
CA GLN A 422 21.86 -16.94 9.99
C GLN A 422 20.75 -15.89 10.09
N ASP A 423 20.10 -15.80 11.24
CA ASP A 423 18.96 -14.91 11.42
C ASP A 423 19.39 -13.64 12.15
N MET A 424 19.58 -12.57 11.40
CA MET A 424 20.10 -11.30 11.90
C MET A 424 19.22 -10.15 11.49
N ILE A 425 19.03 -9.19 12.39
CA ILE A 425 18.36 -7.92 12.15
C ILE A 425 19.37 -6.79 12.35
N LEU A 426 19.60 -6.01 11.31
CA LEU A 426 20.46 -4.82 11.40
C LEU A 426 19.64 -3.66 11.96
N VAL A 427 20.10 -3.12 13.08
CA VAL A 427 19.45 -2.00 13.77
C VAL A 427 20.37 -0.79 13.77
N ARG A 428 19.97 0.28 13.12
CA ARG A 428 20.77 1.50 12.98
C ARG A 428 19.93 2.74 13.26
N ASN A 429 20.57 3.87 13.57
CA ASN A 429 19.89 5.16 13.51
C ASN A 429 19.48 5.48 12.08
N GLU A 430 20.39 5.30 11.15
CA GLU A 430 20.16 5.38 9.70
C GLU A 430 21.23 4.54 8.99
N THR A 431 20.95 4.07 7.78
CA THR A 431 21.95 3.36 6.99
C THR A 431 22.58 4.29 5.96
N SER A 432 23.80 3.94 5.56
CA SER A 432 24.55 4.56 4.48
C SER A 432 24.96 3.53 3.43
N PRO A 433 25.44 3.95 2.26
CA PRO A 433 25.90 3.00 1.25
C PRO A 433 26.97 2.01 1.73
N GLU A 434 27.74 2.39 2.73
CA GLU A 434 28.77 1.53 3.35
C GLU A 434 28.19 0.33 4.11
N ASP A 435 26.92 0.38 4.47
CA ASP A 435 26.24 -0.69 5.20
C ASP A 435 25.72 -1.82 4.29
N ILE A 436 25.92 -1.73 3.00
CA ILE A 436 25.24 -2.58 2.01
C ILE A 436 25.50 -4.08 2.21
N GLU A 437 26.71 -4.47 2.58
CA GLU A 437 27.05 -5.87 2.83
C GLU A 437 26.32 -6.43 4.05
N GLY A 438 26.26 -5.64 5.12
CA GLY A 438 25.52 -5.99 6.33
C GLY A 438 24.01 -6.06 6.05
N MET A 439 23.48 -5.12 5.28
CA MET A 439 22.08 -5.13 4.85
C MET A 439 21.75 -6.36 4.03
N ASN A 440 22.66 -6.79 3.17
CA ASN A 440 22.49 -7.96 2.30
C ASN A 440 22.44 -9.28 3.08
N LEU A 441 23.18 -9.39 4.17
CA LEU A 441 23.22 -10.59 5.02
C LEU A 441 22.09 -10.63 6.03
N ALA A 442 21.56 -9.48 6.44
CA ALA A 442 20.47 -9.38 7.41
C ALA A 442 19.14 -9.85 6.81
N LYS A 443 18.31 -10.47 7.64
CA LYS A 443 16.93 -10.86 7.31
C LYS A 443 15.98 -9.67 7.34
N GLY A 444 16.30 -8.65 8.11
CA GLY A 444 15.52 -7.43 8.24
C GLY A 444 16.37 -6.25 8.69
N ILE A 445 15.84 -5.06 8.43
CA ILE A 445 16.50 -3.79 8.73
C ILE A 445 15.53 -2.90 9.51
N LEU A 446 16.00 -2.36 10.63
CA LEU A 446 15.26 -1.43 11.46
C LEU A 446 16.05 -0.14 11.61
N THR A 447 15.45 0.99 11.26
CA THR A 447 16.07 2.31 11.46
C THR A 447 15.17 3.23 12.28
N VAL A 448 15.80 4.07 13.09
CA VAL A 448 15.12 5.10 13.91
C VAL A 448 14.74 6.30 13.04
N ARG A 449 15.59 6.67 12.10
CA ARG A 449 15.43 7.80 11.20
C ARG A 449 15.21 7.34 9.76
N GLY A 450 14.72 8.24 8.95
CA GLY A 450 14.52 8.03 7.53
C GLY A 450 13.07 7.81 7.16
N GLY A 451 12.72 8.26 5.96
CA GLY A 451 11.40 8.10 5.36
C GLY A 451 11.34 6.94 4.38
N MET A 452 10.26 6.87 3.63
CA MET A 452 10.04 5.86 2.58
C MET A 452 11.05 5.95 1.43
N THR A 453 11.74 7.06 1.30
CA THR A 453 12.74 7.32 0.26
C THR A 453 14.17 7.35 0.81
N SER A 454 14.35 7.01 2.09
CA SER A 454 15.67 6.89 2.70
C SER A 454 16.51 5.78 2.06
N HIS A 455 17.81 5.83 2.23
CA HIS A 455 18.73 4.79 1.77
C HIS A 455 18.31 3.39 2.25
N ALA A 456 17.99 3.24 3.54
CA ALA A 456 17.55 1.97 4.09
C ALA A 456 16.29 1.43 3.38
N ALA A 457 15.27 2.28 3.19
CA ALA A 457 14.03 1.90 2.55
C ALA A 457 14.22 1.49 1.09
N VAL A 458 14.95 2.29 0.32
CA VAL A 458 15.19 2.06 -1.11
C VAL A 458 16.01 0.79 -1.33
N VAL A 459 17.10 0.63 -0.62
CA VAL A 459 17.98 -0.54 -0.75
C VAL A 459 17.27 -1.81 -0.29
N ALA A 460 16.57 -1.77 0.82
CA ALA A 460 15.82 -2.92 1.33
C ALA A 460 14.75 -3.40 0.32
N ARG A 461 14.01 -2.48 -0.28
CA ARG A 461 13.06 -2.83 -1.35
C ARG A 461 13.74 -3.46 -2.56
N GLY A 462 14.88 -2.93 -2.95
CA GLY A 462 15.67 -3.49 -4.05
C GLY A 462 16.16 -4.91 -3.77
N MET A 463 16.54 -5.20 -2.53
CA MET A 463 16.99 -6.52 -2.08
C MET A 463 15.85 -7.49 -1.76
N GLY A 464 14.62 -7.01 -1.65
CA GLY A 464 13.50 -7.80 -1.13
C GLY A 464 13.61 -8.11 0.35
N THR A 465 14.32 -7.30 1.10
CA THR A 465 14.55 -7.46 2.54
C THR A 465 13.51 -6.67 3.34
N CYS A 466 12.92 -7.29 4.35
CA CYS A 466 12.01 -6.63 5.27
C CYS A 466 12.66 -5.39 5.91
N CYS A 467 11.96 -4.27 5.91
CA CYS A 467 12.47 -3.03 6.51
C CYS A 467 11.36 -2.24 7.20
N VAL A 468 11.64 -1.86 8.44
CA VAL A 468 10.88 -0.86 9.18
C VAL A 468 11.79 0.36 9.37
N ALA A 469 11.43 1.49 8.79
CA ALA A 469 12.21 2.71 8.84
C ALA A 469 11.51 3.79 9.68
N GLY A 470 12.27 4.80 10.09
CA GLY A 470 11.69 5.98 10.76
C GLY A 470 10.96 5.66 12.06
N CYS A 471 11.41 4.66 12.81
CA CYS A 471 10.79 4.28 14.08
C CYS A 471 11.29 5.20 15.21
N GLY A 472 10.86 6.46 15.19
CA GLY A 472 11.37 7.55 16.03
C GLY A 472 11.10 7.42 17.53
N VAL A 473 10.23 6.49 17.93
CA VAL A 473 9.98 6.20 19.36
C VAL A 473 11.05 5.32 19.97
N LEU A 474 11.89 4.69 19.15
CA LEU A 474 13.03 3.90 19.57
C LEU A 474 14.29 4.76 19.71
N ARG A 475 15.21 4.32 20.56
CA ARG A 475 16.52 4.96 20.71
C ARG A 475 17.63 3.94 20.53
N VAL A 476 18.52 4.22 19.60
CA VAL A 476 19.69 3.37 19.32
C VAL A 476 20.95 4.09 19.76
N SER A 477 21.74 3.43 20.60
CA SER A 477 23.11 3.82 20.91
C SER A 477 24.06 2.86 20.19
N GLU A 478 24.67 3.30 19.11
CA GLU A 478 25.60 2.49 18.32
C GLU A 478 26.89 2.19 19.09
N ASP A 479 27.36 3.13 19.89
CA ASP A 479 28.56 2.96 20.73
C ASP A 479 28.36 1.93 21.82
N LYS A 480 27.22 1.96 22.50
CA LYS A 480 26.87 1.04 23.58
C LYS A 480 26.22 -0.24 23.08
N LYS A 481 25.88 -0.30 21.79
CA LYS A 481 25.16 -1.41 21.16
C LYS A 481 23.88 -1.76 21.91
N THR A 482 23.02 -0.76 22.10
CA THR A 482 21.73 -0.90 22.79
C THR A 482 20.58 -0.31 21.99
N LEU A 483 19.43 -0.95 22.13
CA LEU A 483 18.14 -0.48 21.61
C LEU A 483 17.20 -0.27 22.79
N THR A 484 16.77 0.96 23.01
CA THR A 484 15.84 1.31 24.08
C THR A 484 14.43 1.44 23.54
N LEU A 485 13.50 0.67 24.12
CA LEU A 485 12.08 0.66 23.78
C LEU A 485 11.34 1.83 24.48
N PRO A 486 10.12 2.19 24.02
CA PRO A 486 9.35 3.27 24.64
C PRO A 486 9.06 3.10 26.14
N ASP A 487 8.95 1.86 26.61
CA ASP A 487 8.73 1.54 28.03
C ASP A 487 10.00 1.58 28.89
N GLY A 488 11.17 1.88 28.29
CA GLY A 488 12.47 1.91 28.96
C GLY A 488 13.23 0.59 28.91
N THR A 489 12.66 -0.49 28.41
CA THR A 489 13.35 -1.78 28.24
C THR A 489 14.53 -1.61 27.28
N VAL A 490 15.67 -2.15 27.64
CA VAL A 490 16.90 -2.09 26.84
C VAL A 490 17.21 -3.47 26.27
N LEU A 491 17.30 -3.54 24.94
CA LEU A 491 17.77 -4.74 24.23
C LEU A 491 19.23 -4.53 23.83
N THR A 492 19.98 -5.62 23.89
CA THR A 492 21.42 -5.63 23.56
C THR A 492 21.68 -6.53 22.35
N GLU A 493 22.89 -6.48 21.83
CA GLU A 493 23.34 -7.31 20.73
C GLU A 493 23.08 -8.79 21.01
N GLY A 494 22.47 -9.47 20.05
CA GLY A 494 22.11 -10.88 20.17
C GLY A 494 20.70 -11.16 20.68
N ASP A 495 20.00 -10.15 21.23
CA ASP A 495 18.58 -10.29 21.61
C ASP A 495 17.70 -10.44 20.36
N TYR A 496 16.55 -11.09 20.50
CA TYR A 496 15.62 -11.26 19.41
C TYR A 496 14.72 -10.04 19.21
N VAL A 497 14.51 -9.68 17.97
CA VAL A 497 13.48 -8.74 17.52
C VAL A 497 12.81 -9.30 16.29
N SER A 498 11.53 -8.99 16.12
CA SER A 498 10.77 -9.33 14.91
C SER A 498 10.20 -8.06 14.29
N LEU A 499 10.23 -7.99 12.97
CA LEU A 499 9.76 -6.85 12.18
C LEU A 499 8.66 -7.28 11.22
N ASN A 500 7.58 -6.50 11.18
CA ASN A 500 6.58 -6.60 10.12
C ASN A 500 6.79 -5.44 9.15
N GLY A 501 7.46 -5.70 8.05
CA GLY A 501 7.74 -4.69 7.03
C GLY A 501 6.51 -4.23 6.27
N SER A 502 5.41 -4.97 6.34
CA SER A 502 4.15 -4.62 5.68
C SER A 502 3.27 -3.68 6.51
N THR A 503 3.43 -3.69 7.85
CA THR A 503 2.66 -2.85 8.78
C THR A 503 3.50 -1.78 9.48
N GLY A 504 4.81 -1.98 9.54
CA GLY A 504 5.73 -1.14 10.31
C GLY A 504 5.86 -1.52 11.79
N GLU A 505 5.25 -2.62 12.21
CA GLU A 505 5.29 -3.07 13.60
C GLU A 505 6.64 -3.68 13.97
N VAL A 506 7.08 -3.41 15.20
CA VAL A 506 8.30 -3.96 15.82
C VAL A 506 7.90 -4.74 17.07
N PHE A 507 8.44 -5.95 17.20
CA PHE A 507 8.17 -6.85 18.32
C PHE A 507 9.48 -7.21 19.04
N ALA A 508 9.52 -7.08 20.34
CA ALA A 508 10.69 -7.45 21.17
C ALA A 508 10.65 -8.94 21.56
N GLN A 509 10.36 -9.80 20.59
CA GLN A 509 10.24 -11.24 20.78
C GLN A 509 10.51 -11.99 19.48
N LYS A 510 10.76 -13.30 19.61
CA LYS A 510 10.91 -14.19 18.46
C LYS A 510 9.52 -14.62 17.97
N ILE A 511 9.18 -14.26 16.76
CA ILE A 511 7.96 -14.72 16.08
C ILE A 511 8.36 -15.63 14.91
N LYS A 512 7.75 -16.80 14.82
CA LYS A 512 8.04 -17.74 13.73
C LYS A 512 7.66 -17.14 12.37
N THR A 513 8.56 -17.30 11.39
CA THR A 513 8.31 -16.86 10.00
C THR A 513 8.06 -18.07 9.11
N VAL A 514 7.28 -17.83 8.03
CA VAL A 514 6.95 -18.81 6.99
C VAL A 514 7.53 -18.30 5.68
N PRO A 515 8.28 -19.12 4.91
CA PRO A 515 8.84 -18.70 3.63
C PRO A 515 7.77 -18.26 2.63
N ALA A 516 8.15 -17.40 1.68
CA ALA A 516 7.30 -17.06 0.55
C ALA A 516 6.98 -18.33 -0.25
N ALA A 517 5.68 -18.51 -0.55
CA ALA A 517 5.19 -19.63 -1.35
C ALA A 517 4.55 -19.10 -2.63
N ILE A 518 5.18 -19.38 -3.77
CA ILE A 518 4.64 -19.09 -5.10
C ILE A 518 3.93 -20.34 -5.59
N SER A 519 2.62 -20.21 -5.85
CA SER A 519 1.78 -21.32 -6.34
C SER A 519 1.81 -21.44 -7.86
N GLY A 520 1.34 -22.58 -8.40
CA GLY A 520 1.11 -22.73 -9.84
C GLY A 520 0.07 -21.78 -10.40
N ASP A 521 -0.87 -21.33 -9.59
CA ASP A 521 -1.86 -20.31 -9.94
C ASP A 521 -1.21 -18.97 -10.26
N PHE A 522 -0.15 -18.62 -9.56
CA PHE A 522 0.64 -17.41 -9.86
C PHE A 522 1.22 -17.46 -11.27
N GLU A 523 1.83 -18.56 -11.66
CA GLU A 523 2.40 -18.72 -12.99
C GLU A 523 1.35 -18.62 -14.08
N THR A 524 0.21 -19.29 -13.89
CA THR A 524 -0.93 -19.28 -14.83
C THR A 524 -1.47 -17.85 -14.98
N PHE A 525 -1.70 -17.18 -13.86
CA PHE A 525 -2.23 -15.81 -13.83
C PHE A 525 -1.28 -14.82 -14.49
N MET A 526 0.01 -14.90 -14.20
CA MET A 526 1.01 -14.01 -14.78
C MET A 526 1.22 -14.27 -16.28
N ALA A 527 1.03 -15.50 -16.75
CA ALA A 527 1.04 -15.77 -18.18
C ALA A 527 -0.12 -15.06 -18.91
N TRP A 528 -1.29 -15.01 -18.28
CA TRP A 528 -2.41 -14.20 -18.81
C TRP A 528 -2.08 -12.72 -18.85
N ALA A 529 -1.43 -12.22 -17.83
CA ALA A 529 -0.99 -10.83 -17.76
C ALA A 529 -0.02 -10.47 -18.90
N ASP A 530 0.98 -11.31 -19.12
CA ASP A 530 1.98 -11.10 -20.18
C ASP A 530 1.36 -11.08 -21.58
N LYS A 531 0.31 -11.84 -21.80
CA LYS A 531 -0.44 -11.90 -23.06
C LYS A 531 -1.19 -10.60 -23.36
N GLU A 532 -1.65 -9.89 -22.34
CA GLU A 532 -2.47 -8.69 -22.51
C GLU A 532 -1.68 -7.38 -22.47
N ARG A 533 -0.59 -7.32 -21.72
CA ARG A 533 0.17 -6.06 -21.56
C ARG A 533 0.86 -5.61 -22.85
N LYS A 534 0.89 -4.30 -23.06
CA LYS A 534 1.63 -3.64 -24.14
C LYS A 534 3.01 -3.17 -23.64
N LEU A 535 3.07 -2.67 -22.41
CA LEU A 535 4.32 -2.23 -21.80
C LEU A 535 5.25 -3.42 -21.54
N LEU A 536 6.49 -3.29 -21.92
CA LEU A 536 7.56 -4.17 -21.46
C LEU A 536 7.86 -3.82 -19.99
N VAL A 537 8.30 -4.80 -19.23
CA VAL A 537 8.70 -4.60 -17.84
C VAL A 537 10.16 -4.98 -17.67
N ARG A 538 10.97 -3.98 -17.37
CA ARG A 538 12.39 -4.12 -17.07
C ARG A 538 12.63 -3.95 -15.57
N THR A 539 13.83 -4.17 -15.13
CA THR A 539 14.23 -4.02 -13.73
C THR A 539 15.33 -2.98 -13.54
N ASN A 540 15.33 -2.38 -12.37
CA ASN A 540 16.45 -1.60 -11.84
C ASN A 540 17.33 -2.58 -11.07
N ALA A 541 18.52 -2.90 -11.59
CA ALA A 541 19.42 -3.87 -10.98
C ALA A 541 20.87 -3.44 -11.17
N ASP A 542 21.62 -3.45 -10.09
CA ASP A 542 23.00 -3.03 -10.04
C ASP A 542 23.95 -4.22 -9.80
N THR A 543 23.42 -5.38 -9.41
CA THR A 543 24.15 -6.60 -9.10
C THR A 543 23.65 -7.79 -9.91
N PRO A 544 24.50 -8.81 -10.16
CA PRO A 544 24.06 -10.05 -10.82
C PRO A 544 22.95 -10.77 -10.08
N ARG A 545 22.98 -10.74 -8.74
CA ARG A 545 21.96 -11.33 -7.88
C ARG A 545 20.59 -10.71 -8.14
N ASP A 546 20.50 -9.39 -8.14
CA ASP A 546 19.26 -8.66 -8.38
C ASP A 546 18.76 -8.89 -9.80
N ALA A 547 19.67 -8.92 -10.78
CA ALA A 547 19.34 -9.20 -12.17
C ALA A 547 18.75 -10.61 -12.34
N LYS A 548 19.34 -11.62 -11.71
CA LYS A 548 18.83 -13.01 -11.73
C LYS A 548 17.47 -13.12 -11.06
N GLN A 549 17.29 -12.48 -9.91
CA GLN A 549 16.02 -12.46 -9.20
C GLN A 549 14.93 -11.82 -10.05
N ALA A 550 15.22 -10.70 -10.68
CA ALA A 550 14.27 -10.02 -11.56
C ALA A 550 13.94 -10.85 -12.80
N ALA A 551 14.92 -11.52 -13.39
CA ALA A 551 14.70 -12.43 -14.53
C ALA A 551 13.77 -13.58 -14.13
N THR A 552 13.94 -14.15 -12.94
CA THR A 552 13.04 -15.16 -12.36
C THR A 552 11.60 -14.64 -12.23
N PHE A 553 11.44 -13.37 -11.89
CA PHE A 553 10.12 -12.71 -11.79
C PHE A 553 9.56 -12.25 -13.14
N GLY A 554 10.28 -12.49 -14.23
CA GLY A 554 9.82 -12.19 -15.59
C GLY A 554 10.25 -10.84 -16.13
N ALA A 555 11.31 -10.23 -15.61
CA ALA A 555 11.87 -9.00 -16.16
C ALA A 555 12.45 -9.25 -17.57
N GLU A 556 12.22 -8.30 -18.46
CA GLU A 556 12.60 -8.39 -19.88
C GLU A 556 13.85 -7.56 -20.21
N GLY A 557 14.67 -7.31 -19.22
CA GLY A 557 15.90 -6.55 -19.34
C GLY A 557 16.15 -5.69 -18.11
N ILE A 558 17.25 -4.95 -18.14
CA ILE A 558 17.58 -3.93 -17.14
C ILE A 558 17.28 -2.56 -17.74
N GLY A 559 16.38 -1.81 -17.10
CA GLY A 559 16.04 -0.43 -17.49
C GLY A 559 16.90 0.62 -16.81
N LEU A 560 17.56 0.25 -15.71
CA LEU A 560 18.48 1.09 -14.98
C LEU A 560 19.51 0.24 -14.24
N CYS A 561 20.78 0.40 -14.61
CA CYS A 561 21.92 -0.02 -13.82
C CYS A 561 22.66 1.24 -13.36
N ARG A 562 22.72 1.44 -12.05
CA ARG A 562 23.38 2.60 -11.42
C ARG A 562 24.84 2.25 -11.13
N THR A 563 25.74 2.79 -11.90
CA THR A 563 27.18 2.44 -11.81
C THR A 563 27.83 2.88 -10.50
N GLU A 564 27.33 3.92 -9.86
CA GLU A 564 27.84 4.40 -8.56
C GLU A 564 27.72 3.34 -7.45
N HIS A 565 26.74 2.47 -7.48
CA HIS A 565 26.56 1.42 -6.47
C HIS A 565 27.65 0.34 -6.52
N MET A 566 28.43 0.30 -7.60
CA MET A 566 29.53 -0.65 -7.77
C MET A 566 30.83 -0.23 -7.07
N PHE A 567 30.90 0.99 -6.49
CA PHE A 567 32.12 1.57 -5.96
C PHE A 567 32.28 1.55 -4.44
N PHE A 568 31.28 1.09 -3.71
CA PHE A 568 31.28 1.19 -2.25
C PHE A 568 32.06 0.11 -1.50
N GLU A 569 32.53 -0.93 -2.16
CA GLU A 569 33.43 -1.91 -1.55
C GLU A 569 34.78 -1.27 -1.20
N GLU A 570 35.38 -1.65 -0.10
CA GLU A 570 36.55 -0.99 0.51
C GLU A 570 37.72 -0.73 -0.47
N GLU A 571 38.06 -1.72 -1.27
CA GLU A 571 39.15 -1.60 -2.26
C GLU A 571 38.78 -0.69 -3.42
N ARG A 572 37.53 -0.77 -3.85
CA ARG A 572 37.02 0.02 -4.98
C ARG A 572 36.85 1.48 -4.61
N ILE A 573 36.32 1.77 -3.40
CA ILE A 573 36.09 3.15 -2.95
C ILE A 573 37.42 3.89 -2.75
N PHE A 574 38.46 3.20 -2.34
CA PHE A 574 39.78 3.81 -2.18
C PHE A 574 40.29 4.37 -3.51
N ASN A 575 40.25 3.57 -4.56
CA ASN A 575 40.66 3.99 -5.92
C ASN A 575 39.73 5.07 -6.49
N PHE A 576 38.46 5.00 -6.19
CA PHE A 576 37.48 6.00 -6.58
C PHE A 576 37.76 7.34 -5.92
N ARG A 577 38.08 7.34 -4.62
CA ARG A 577 38.51 8.55 -3.89
C ARG A 577 39.81 9.13 -4.43
N ARG A 578 40.76 8.29 -4.85
CA ARG A 578 41.95 8.77 -5.55
C ARG A 578 41.61 9.48 -6.86
N MET A 579 40.67 8.94 -7.61
CA MET A 579 40.20 9.55 -8.87
C MET A 579 39.53 10.93 -8.59
N ILE A 580 38.67 11.02 -7.62
CA ILE A 580 37.96 12.27 -7.26
C ILE A 580 38.91 13.37 -6.80
N THR A 581 39.87 13.04 -5.98
CA THR A 581 40.80 14.01 -5.35
C THR A 581 42.03 14.33 -6.21
N ALA A 582 42.20 13.66 -7.34
CA ALA A 582 43.29 13.92 -8.27
C ALA A 582 43.22 15.37 -8.78
N GLU A 583 44.37 16.05 -8.80
CA GLU A 583 44.52 17.42 -9.28
C GLU A 583 44.80 17.52 -10.77
N ASP A 584 45.28 16.45 -11.37
CA ASP A 584 45.61 16.42 -12.77
C ASP A 584 45.00 15.20 -13.49
N VAL A 585 44.97 15.29 -14.83
CA VAL A 585 44.34 14.27 -15.68
C VAL A 585 45.07 12.93 -15.61
N GLU A 586 46.41 12.95 -15.55
CA GLU A 586 47.22 11.72 -15.54
C GLU A 586 46.99 10.92 -14.27
N THR A 587 46.99 11.57 -13.11
CA THR A 587 46.72 10.91 -11.84
C THR A 587 45.31 10.36 -11.81
N ARG A 588 44.32 11.06 -12.37
CA ARG A 588 42.94 10.60 -12.51
C ARG A 588 42.84 9.37 -13.37
N LYS A 589 43.53 9.37 -14.54
CA LYS A 589 43.54 8.20 -15.41
C LYS A 589 44.19 6.98 -14.79
N GLU A 590 45.24 7.13 -14.01
CA GLU A 590 45.84 6.02 -13.25
C GLU A 590 44.83 5.39 -12.28
N ALA A 591 44.08 6.19 -11.55
CA ALA A 591 43.04 5.71 -10.64
C ALA A 591 41.91 5.01 -11.41
N LEU A 592 41.49 5.58 -12.54
CA LEU A 592 40.46 5.00 -13.41
C LEU A 592 40.87 3.64 -14.00
N GLU A 593 42.14 3.47 -14.39
CA GLU A 593 42.64 2.17 -14.87
C GLU A 593 42.56 1.07 -13.81
N LYS A 594 42.63 1.41 -12.53
CA LYS A 594 42.48 0.45 -11.44
C LYS A 594 41.02 0.10 -11.17
N ILE A 595 40.08 1.00 -11.48
CA ILE A 595 38.64 0.80 -11.33
C ILE A 595 38.07 -0.03 -12.48
N LEU A 596 38.60 0.17 -13.68
CA LEU A 596 38.09 -0.44 -14.92
C LEU A 596 37.87 -1.95 -14.85
N PRO A 597 38.80 -2.80 -14.36
CA PRO A 597 38.57 -4.23 -14.28
C PRO A 597 37.41 -4.65 -13.44
N TYR A 598 37.13 -3.93 -12.34
CA TYR A 598 36.00 -4.19 -11.46
C TYR A 598 34.67 -3.91 -12.15
N GLN A 599 34.53 -2.73 -12.77
CA GLN A 599 33.32 -2.39 -13.51
C GLN A 599 33.08 -3.31 -14.71
N ARG A 600 34.13 -3.59 -15.47
CA ARG A 600 34.04 -4.53 -16.61
C ARG A 600 33.53 -5.90 -16.14
N GLY A 601 34.08 -6.43 -15.06
CA GLY A 601 33.64 -7.71 -14.50
C GLY A 601 32.18 -7.70 -14.05
N ASP A 602 31.76 -6.63 -13.41
CA ASP A 602 30.37 -6.45 -12.98
C ASP A 602 29.42 -6.42 -14.18
N PHE A 603 29.75 -5.69 -15.22
CA PHE A 603 28.97 -5.65 -16.45
C PHE A 603 28.92 -7.00 -17.18
N GLU A 604 30.02 -7.74 -17.20
CA GLU A 604 30.03 -9.09 -17.76
C GLU A 604 29.01 -10.00 -17.08
N GLU A 605 28.97 -9.98 -15.75
CA GLU A 605 28.01 -10.78 -14.97
C GLU A 605 26.56 -10.33 -15.22
N LEU A 606 26.31 -9.04 -15.33
CA LEU A 606 24.99 -8.51 -15.65
C LEU A 606 24.51 -8.93 -17.05
N PHE A 607 25.39 -8.84 -18.05
CA PHE A 607 25.07 -9.29 -19.40
C PHE A 607 24.78 -10.78 -19.47
N LYS A 608 25.54 -11.60 -18.74
CA LYS A 608 25.26 -13.05 -18.63
C LYS A 608 23.92 -13.33 -17.94
N ALA A 609 23.62 -12.61 -16.86
CA ALA A 609 22.36 -12.80 -16.12
C ALA A 609 21.14 -12.45 -16.97
N MET A 610 21.25 -11.45 -17.84
CA MET A 610 20.15 -11.02 -18.73
C MET A 610 20.06 -11.77 -20.04
N ASP A 611 21.05 -12.52 -20.41
CA ASP A 611 21.12 -13.43 -21.56
C ASP A 611 20.26 -13.02 -22.77
N GLY A 612 20.73 -12.00 -23.50
CA GLY A 612 20.06 -11.50 -24.70
C GLY A 612 19.05 -10.37 -24.50
N TYR A 613 18.65 -10.11 -23.28
CA TYR A 613 17.84 -8.94 -22.99
C TYR A 613 18.68 -7.66 -22.92
N SER A 614 18.06 -6.52 -23.20
CA SER A 614 18.72 -5.22 -23.15
C SER A 614 19.15 -4.85 -21.74
N VAL A 615 20.34 -4.27 -21.62
CA VAL A 615 20.86 -3.75 -20.35
C VAL A 615 21.17 -2.27 -20.52
N ASN A 616 20.44 -1.43 -19.81
CA ASN A 616 20.63 0.02 -19.80
C ASN A 616 21.54 0.40 -18.65
N ILE A 617 22.69 0.97 -18.99
CA ILE A 617 23.71 1.36 -18.02
C ILE A 617 23.79 2.87 -17.95
N ARG A 618 23.45 3.41 -16.78
CA ARG A 618 23.58 4.83 -16.51
C ARG A 618 25.01 5.15 -16.08
N PHE A 619 25.62 6.11 -16.73
CA PHE A 619 26.92 6.60 -16.33
C PHE A 619 26.82 7.32 -14.99
N LEU A 620 27.98 7.54 -14.37
CA LEU A 620 28.09 8.10 -13.02
C LEU A 620 27.21 9.34 -12.84
N ASP A 621 26.28 9.28 -11.89
CA ASP A 621 25.28 10.32 -11.66
C ASP A 621 25.50 11.15 -10.38
N PRO A 622 25.78 10.54 -9.21
CA PRO A 622 25.88 11.32 -7.98
C PRO A 622 27.07 12.30 -8.00
N PRO A 623 26.96 13.41 -7.26
CA PRO A 623 28.08 14.32 -7.11
C PRO A 623 29.25 13.61 -6.42
N LEU A 624 30.48 13.97 -6.82
CA LEU A 624 31.71 13.44 -6.24
C LEU A 624 31.77 13.70 -4.73
N HIS A 625 31.11 14.74 -4.27
CA HIS A 625 30.88 15.08 -2.87
C HIS A 625 30.44 13.89 -2.01
N GLU A 626 29.60 13.01 -2.51
CA GLU A 626 29.07 11.83 -1.75
C GLU A 626 30.13 10.77 -1.48
N PHE A 627 31.20 10.75 -2.26
CA PHE A 627 32.27 9.75 -2.13
C PHE A 627 33.49 10.29 -1.37
N LEU A 628 33.46 11.53 -0.93
CA LEU A 628 34.60 12.14 -0.23
C LEU A 628 34.86 11.40 1.10
N PRO A 629 36.11 11.26 1.51
CA PRO A 629 36.43 10.71 2.82
C PRO A 629 35.86 11.58 3.93
N HIS A 630 35.33 10.95 4.97
CA HIS A 630 34.64 11.62 6.06
C HIS A 630 35.51 11.87 7.30
N THR A 631 36.56 11.05 7.47
CA THR A 631 37.42 11.08 8.64
C THR A 631 38.86 11.29 8.29
N ASP A 632 39.65 11.82 9.25
CA ASP A 632 41.08 11.99 9.09
C ASP A 632 41.81 10.67 8.86
N ASP A 633 41.32 9.57 9.45
CA ASP A 633 41.86 8.23 9.25
C ASP A 633 41.67 7.69 7.83
N GLU A 634 40.65 8.13 7.13
CA GLU A 634 40.44 7.82 5.72
C GLU A 634 41.32 8.70 4.81
N ILE A 635 41.58 9.95 5.21
CA ILE A 635 42.38 10.93 4.46
C ILE A 635 43.86 10.55 4.47
N LYS A 636 44.43 10.10 5.58
CA LYS A 636 45.88 9.80 5.71
C LYS A 636 46.39 8.78 4.69
N PRO A 637 45.82 7.56 4.56
CA PRO A 637 46.28 6.59 3.58
C PRO A 637 46.13 7.09 2.13
N LEU A 638 45.07 7.86 1.89
CA LEU A 638 44.76 8.44 0.61
C LEU A 638 45.81 9.48 0.21
N ALA A 639 46.24 10.34 1.13
CA ALA A 639 47.25 11.34 0.94
C ALA A 639 48.60 10.70 0.61
N GLU A 640 49.01 9.66 1.31
CA GLU A 640 50.19 8.88 1.05
C GLU A 640 50.17 8.28 -0.37
N SER A 641 49.07 7.68 -0.79
CA SER A 641 48.89 7.11 -2.10
C SER A 641 49.01 8.15 -3.24
N LEU A 642 48.59 9.37 -3.00
CA LEU A 642 48.64 10.47 -3.98
C LEU A 642 49.95 11.28 -3.93
N GLY A 643 50.82 11.00 -2.95
CA GLY A 643 52.05 11.79 -2.74
C GLY A 643 51.79 13.20 -2.25
N MET A 644 50.66 13.40 -1.59
CA MET A 644 50.23 14.70 -0.97
C MET A 644 50.47 14.69 0.52
N THR A 645 50.54 15.89 1.11
CA THR A 645 50.49 16.01 2.57
C THR A 645 49.07 15.86 3.05
N PHE A 646 48.88 15.43 4.30
CA PHE A 646 47.56 15.29 4.91
C PHE A 646 46.77 16.62 4.85
N GLU A 647 47.43 17.75 5.17
CA GLU A 647 46.82 19.07 5.15
C GLU A 647 46.38 19.50 3.75
N ALA A 648 47.19 19.23 2.74
CA ALA A 648 46.85 19.55 1.33
C ALA A 648 45.65 18.73 0.84
N LEU A 649 45.59 17.45 1.17
CA LEU A 649 44.45 16.60 0.80
C LEU A 649 43.18 16.99 1.55
N LYS A 650 43.31 17.29 2.84
CA LYS A 650 42.16 17.75 3.63
C LYS A 650 41.58 19.05 3.07
N GLU A 651 42.42 20.00 2.69
CA GLU A 651 41.99 21.23 2.00
C GLU A 651 41.30 20.93 0.67
N ARG A 652 41.84 19.99 -0.13
CA ARG A 652 41.25 19.53 -1.39
C ARG A 652 39.87 18.95 -1.16
N VAL A 653 39.69 18.05 -0.18
CA VAL A 653 38.41 17.44 0.20
C VAL A 653 37.40 18.52 0.59
N GLU A 654 37.80 19.48 1.44
CA GLU A 654 36.91 20.58 1.82
C GLU A 654 36.50 21.44 0.62
N SER A 655 37.43 21.68 -0.34
CA SER A 655 37.12 22.44 -1.56
C SER A 655 36.14 21.76 -2.50
N LEU A 656 36.02 20.42 -2.43
CA LEU A 656 35.10 19.62 -3.25
C LEU A 656 33.71 19.50 -2.64
N LYS A 657 33.53 19.89 -1.37
CA LYS A 657 32.22 19.87 -0.74
C LYS A 657 31.30 20.94 -1.33
N GLU A 658 30.08 20.57 -1.59
CA GLU A 658 29.09 21.45 -2.21
C GLU A 658 27.98 21.79 -1.20
N PHE A 659 27.41 22.99 -1.28
CA PHE A 659 26.30 23.43 -0.44
C PHE A 659 24.99 22.74 -0.84
N ASN A 660 24.79 22.51 -2.12
CA ASN A 660 23.65 21.81 -2.66
C ASN A 660 24.10 20.78 -3.69
N PRO A 661 24.60 19.61 -3.24
CA PRO A 661 25.17 18.60 -4.13
C PRO A 661 24.21 18.11 -5.21
N MET A 662 22.91 18.00 -4.88
CA MET A 662 21.89 17.51 -5.81
C MET A 662 21.67 18.44 -7.01
N MET A 663 21.96 19.73 -6.85
CA MET A 663 21.87 20.76 -7.88
C MET A 663 23.24 21.19 -8.42
N GLY A 664 24.29 20.49 -8.04
CA GLY A 664 25.67 20.88 -8.26
C GLY A 664 26.37 20.12 -9.39
N HIS A 665 27.63 19.79 -9.12
CA HIS A 665 28.53 19.10 -10.08
C HIS A 665 28.32 17.60 -10.05
N ARG A 666 27.37 17.15 -10.85
CA ARG A 666 27.00 15.72 -10.96
C ARG A 666 26.54 15.35 -12.37
N GLY A 667 26.32 14.05 -12.62
CA GLY A 667 25.77 13.54 -13.87
C GLY A 667 26.62 13.89 -15.08
N CYS A 668 26.01 14.33 -16.16
CA CYS A 668 26.72 14.70 -17.38
C CYS A 668 27.72 15.84 -17.17
N ARG A 669 27.50 16.67 -16.14
CA ARG A 669 28.42 17.77 -15.80
C ARG A 669 29.80 17.24 -15.39
N LEU A 670 29.84 16.08 -14.71
CA LEU A 670 31.08 15.38 -14.40
C LEU A 670 31.76 14.88 -15.67
N ALA A 671 31.01 14.28 -16.59
CA ALA A 671 31.53 13.78 -17.86
C ALA A 671 32.02 14.90 -18.79
N VAL A 672 31.45 16.09 -18.69
CA VAL A 672 31.94 17.28 -19.43
C VAL A 672 33.24 17.79 -18.81
N THR A 673 33.30 17.92 -17.50
CA THR A 673 34.49 18.41 -16.79
C THR A 673 35.62 17.38 -16.85
N TYR A 674 35.30 16.10 -16.65
CA TYR A 674 36.26 14.99 -16.60
C TYR A 674 35.89 13.91 -17.64
N PRO A 675 36.13 14.17 -18.96
CA PRO A 675 35.70 13.22 -20.01
C PRO A 675 36.38 11.86 -19.92
N GLU A 676 37.51 11.74 -19.25
CA GLU A 676 38.19 10.46 -18.99
C GLU A 676 37.33 9.50 -18.15
N ILE A 677 36.39 9.98 -17.31
CA ILE A 677 35.44 9.14 -16.59
C ILE A 677 34.50 8.45 -17.59
N ALA A 678 33.93 9.20 -18.52
CA ALA A 678 33.05 8.67 -19.56
C ALA A 678 33.79 7.70 -20.49
N GLU A 679 35.06 7.98 -20.82
CA GLU A 679 35.90 7.09 -21.59
C GLU A 679 36.13 5.75 -20.88
N MET A 680 36.46 5.78 -19.58
CA MET A 680 36.65 4.57 -18.78
C MET A 680 35.35 3.76 -18.68
N GLN A 681 34.24 4.38 -18.39
CA GLN A 681 32.96 3.67 -18.28
C GLN A 681 32.54 3.06 -19.63
N THR A 682 32.75 3.75 -20.71
CA THR A 682 32.53 3.21 -22.08
C THR A 682 33.41 2.00 -22.35
N ARG A 683 34.67 2.06 -21.99
CA ARG A 683 35.59 0.91 -22.11
C ARG A 683 35.07 -0.28 -21.30
N ALA A 684 34.67 -0.05 -20.06
CA ALA A 684 34.13 -1.11 -19.19
C ALA A 684 32.89 -1.78 -19.80
N VAL A 685 31.94 -1.00 -20.31
CA VAL A 685 30.72 -1.51 -20.92
C VAL A 685 30.98 -2.30 -22.18
N ILE A 686 31.74 -1.71 -23.11
CA ILE A 686 31.98 -2.30 -24.44
C ILE A 686 32.92 -3.49 -24.35
N GLU A 687 34.00 -3.43 -23.56
CA GLU A 687 34.88 -4.57 -23.33
C GLU A 687 34.13 -5.74 -22.67
N ALA A 688 33.27 -5.48 -21.71
CA ALA A 688 32.42 -6.50 -21.11
C ALA A 688 31.47 -7.15 -22.12
N ALA A 689 30.82 -6.35 -22.95
CA ALA A 689 29.95 -6.84 -24.02
C ALA A 689 30.72 -7.69 -25.05
N ILE A 690 31.91 -7.28 -25.44
CA ILE A 690 32.78 -8.04 -26.33
C ILE A 690 33.19 -9.39 -25.71
N ASN A 691 33.63 -9.37 -24.45
CA ASN A 691 34.05 -10.57 -23.73
C ASN A 691 32.90 -11.58 -23.56
N VAL A 692 31.71 -11.13 -23.20
CA VAL A 692 30.55 -11.99 -23.08
C VAL A 692 30.10 -12.55 -24.43
N THR A 693 30.12 -11.75 -25.47
CA THR A 693 29.79 -12.20 -26.82
C THR A 693 30.75 -13.30 -27.30
N LYS A 694 32.04 -13.13 -27.06
CA LYS A 694 33.08 -14.14 -27.41
C LYS A 694 32.93 -15.41 -26.57
N GLU A 695 32.60 -15.28 -25.27
CA GLU A 695 32.51 -16.43 -24.38
C GLU A 695 31.23 -17.23 -24.62
N THR A 696 30.06 -16.59 -24.77
CA THR A 696 28.75 -17.25 -24.87
C THR A 696 28.27 -17.49 -26.30
N GLY A 697 28.80 -16.75 -27.29
CA GLY A 697 28.29 -16.74 -28.66
C GLY A 697 26.96 -15.99 -28.83
N HIS A 698 26.42 -15.42 -27.76
CA HIS A 698 25.19 -14.67 -27.80
C HIS A 698 25.46 -13.18 -28.03
N LYS A 699 24.56 -12.53 -28.75
CA LYS A 699 24.69 -11.08 -29.00
C LYS A 699 24.33 -10.34 -27.72
N VAL A 700 25.15 -9.31 -27.42
CA VAL A 700 24.89 -8.36 -26.32
C VAL A 700 24.77 -6.98 -26.96
N THR A 701 23.65 -6.31 -26.69
CA THR A 701 23.41 -4.94 -27.16
C THR A 701 23.31 -4.03 -25.95
N PRO A 702 24.44 -3.40 -25.54
CA PRO A 702 24.37 -2.48 -24.39
C PRO A 702 23.72 -1.16 -24.77
N GLU A 703 22.98 -0.60 -23.80
CA GLU A 703 22.41 0.73 -23.87
C GLU A 703 23.13 1.62 -22.85
N ILE A 704 23.69 2.71 -23.35
CA ILE A 704 24.42 3.68 -22.51
C ILE A 704 23.56 4.90 -22.30
N MET A 705 23.32 5.26 -21.06
CA MET A 705 22.45 6.36 -20.67
C MET A 705 23.22 7.46 -19.97
N ILE A 706 23.15 8.67 -20.52
CA ILE A 706 23.79 9.85 -19.96
C ILE A 706 22.80 10.57 -19.05
N PRO A 707 23.12 10.71 -17.76
CA PRO A 707 22.20 11.34 -16.80
C PRO A 707 22.28 12.88 -16.78
N LEU A 708 21.23 13.51 -16.29
CA LEU A 708 21.17 14.92 -15.95
C LEU A 708 21.37 15.91 -17.11
N VAL A 709 21.04 15.49 -18.31
CA VAL A 709 21.16 16.32 -19.50
C VAL A 709 20.09 17.40 -19.50
N GLY A 710 20.50 18.65 -19.67
CA GLY A 710 19.60 19.80 -19.79
C GLY A 710 19.66 20.49 -21.15
N ASP A 711 20.78 20.31 -21.87
CA ASP A 711 21.01 20.90 -23.18
C ASP A 711 21.56 19.83 -24.13
N VAL A 712 21.10 19.84 -25.39
CA VAL A 712 21.54 18.88 -26.40
C VAL A 712 23.05 18.90 -26.61
N LYS A 713 23.70 20.03 -26.41
CA LYS A 713 25.15 20.17 -26.54
C LYS A 713 25.91 19.43 -25.46
N GLU A 714 25.37 19.32 -24.25
CA GLU A 714 25.94 18.47 -23.21
C GLU A 714 25.94 17.01 -23.65
N LEU A 715 24.81 16.52 -24.14
CA LEU A 715 24.64 15.15 -24.62
C LEU A 715 25.58 14.88 -25.79
N LYS A 716 25.65 15.79 -26.77
CA LYS A 716 26.49 15.66 -27.92
C LYS A 716 27.99 15.55 -27.56
N TYR A 717 28.43 16.38 -26.62
CA TYR A 717 29.82 16.35 -26.14
C TYR A 717 30.18 14.99 -25.52
N VAL A 718 29.35 14.52 -24.58
CA VAL A 718 29.57 13.24 -23.89
C VAL A 718 29.40 12.06 -24.86
N LYS A 719 28.38 12.09 -25.72
CA LYS A 719 28.16 11.06 -26.75
C LYS A 719 29.34 10.93 -27.67
N ASN A 720 30.00 12.03 -28.08
CA ASN A 720 31.18 11.99 -28.96
C ASN A 720 32.33 11.22 -28.30
N VAL A 721 32.55 11.39 -27.00
CA VAL A 721 33.54 10.61 -26.24
C VAL A 721 33.18 9.13 -26.24
N VAL A 722 31.90 8.82 -25.96
CA VAL A 722 31.40 7.43 -25.94
C VAL A 722 31.54 6.75 -27.28
N VAL A 723 31.06 7.37 -28.32
CA VAL A 723 31.07 6.82 -29.69
C VAL A 723 32.52 6.60 -30.20
N LYS A 724 33.40 7.56 -29.99
CA LYS A 724 34.80 7.44 -30.36
C LYS A 724 35.48 6.24 -29.69
N THR A 725 35.23 6.07 -28.40
CA THR A 725 35.81 4.96 -27.62
C THR A 725 35.17 3.62 -28.01
N ALA A 726 33.86 3.56 -28.10
CA ALA A 726 33.13 2.34 -28.41
C ALA A 726 33.42 1.83 -29.82
N ASP A 727 33.38 2.69 -30.83
CA ASP A 727 33.63 2.32 -32.23
C ASP A 727 35.03 1.79 -32.45
N LYS A 728 36.02 2.39 -31.79
CA LYS A 728 37.39 1.92 -31.79
C LYS A 728 37.51 0.50 -31.23
N LEU A 729 36.93 0.26 -30.06
CA LEU A 729 37.00 -1.06 -29.40
C LEU A 729 36.28 -2.15 -30.21
N ILE A 730 35.13 -1.83 -30.77
CA ILE A 730 34.35 -2.77 -31.59
C ILE A 730 35.11 -3.12 -32.86
N ALA A 731 35.70 -2.13 -33.54
CA ALA A 731 36.51 -2.34 -34.73
C ALA A 731 37.72 -3.25 -34.43
N GLU A 732 38.43 -3.01 -33.34
CA GLU A 732 39.57 -3.84 -32.89
C GLU A 732 39.14 -5.27 -32.52
N SER A 733 37.92 -5.49 -32.07
CA SER A 733 37.38 -6.81 -31.70
C SER A 733 37.09 -7.71 -32.90
N GLY A 734 36.86 -7.13 -34.08
CA GLY A 734 36.40 -7.85 -35.27
C GLY A 734 34.95 -8.33 -35.20
N LEU A 735 34.19 -7.95 -34.18
CA LEU A 735 32.77 -8.32 -34.03
C LEU A 735 31.84 -7.28 -34.68
N ASP A 736 30.71 -7.76 -35.17
CA ASP A 736 29.60 -6.90 -35.60
C ASP A 736 28.69 -6.67 -34.40
N MET A 737 29.03 -5.68 -33.58
CA MET A 737 28.33 -5.35 -32.34
C MET A 737 27.64 -4.00 -32.46
N LYS A 738 26.42 -3.94 -31.95
CA LYS A 738 25.63 -2.70 -31.84
C LYS A 738 25.52 -2.25 -30.39
N TYR A 739 25.46 -0.95 -30.21
CA TYR A 739 25.15 -0.32 -28.92
C TYR A 739 24.31 0.93 -29.18
N GLU A 740 23.66 1.43 -28.13
CA GLU A 740 22.86 2.64 -28.24
C GLU A 740 23.27 3.64 -27.15
N VAL A 741 23.18 4.92 -27.50
CA VAL A 741 23.41 6.03 -26.56
C VAL A 741 22.17 6.87 -26.48
N GLY A 742 21.62 6.96 -25.28
CA GLY A 742 20.45 7.77 -24.97
C GLY A 742 20.62 8.59 -23.72
N THR A 743 19.55 9.17 -23.24
CA THR A 743 19.59 10.04 -22.06
C THR A 743 18.45 9.78 -21.11
N MET A 744 18.67 10.15 -19.85
CA MET A 744 17.64 10.26 -18.86
C MET A 744 16.99 11.64 -18.99
N ILE A 745 15.66 11.68 -19.12
CA ILE A 745 14.89 12.92 -19.06
C ILE A 745 14.48 13.12 -17.61
N GLU A 746 15.17 14.00 -16.92
CA GLU A 746 14.97 14.23 -15.48
C GLU A 746 15.06 15.71 -15.09
N ILE A 747 15.37 16.58 -16.06
CA ILE A 747 15.38 18.02 -15.89
C ILE A 747 14.21 18.61 -16.69
N PRO A 748 13.39 19.49 -16.11
CA PRO A 748 12.26 20.10 -16.83
C PRO A 748 12.64 20.75 -18.15
N ARG A 749 13.79 21.40 -18.22
CA ARG A 749 14.30 21.99 -19.47
C ARG A 749 14.50 20.93 -20.56
N ALA A 750 15.03 19.75 -20.19
CA ALA A 750 15.21 18.64 -21.12
C ALA A 750 13.87 18.14 -21.68
N ALA A 751 12.84 18.06 -20.84
CA ALA A 751 11.50 17.67 -21.27
C ALA A 751 10.91 18.65 -22.30
N ILE A 752 11.06 19.95 -22.06
CA ILE A 752 10.56 21.00 -22.95
C ILE A 752 11.34 21.07 -24.29
N THR A 753 12.61 20.71 -24.28
CA THR A 753 13.49 20.74 -25.46
C THR A 753 13.79 19.33 -26.01
N ALA A 754 12.93 18.35 -25.69
CA ALA A 754 13.14 16.95 -26.04
C ALA A 754 13.26 16.69 -27.55
N ASP A 755 12.64 17.48 -28.39
CA ASP A 755 12.78 17.42 -29.85
C ASP A 755 14.24 17.65 -30.30
N LYS A 756 14.92 18.59 -29.67
CA LYS A 756 16.34 18.84 -29.91
C LYS A 756 17.24 17.76 -29.35
N ILE A 757 16.95 17.28 -28.14
CA ILE A 757 17.72 16.23 -27.48
C ILE A 757 17.61 14.91 -28.26
N ALA A 758 16.45 14.60 -28.82
CA ALA A 758 16.21 13.40 -29.63
C ALA A 758 17.03 13.37 -30.95
N THR A 759 17.60 14.49 -31.37
CA THR A 759 18.55 14.48 -32.52
C THR A 759 19.84 13.68 -32.20
N GLU A 760 20.20 13.64 -30.91
CA GLU A 760 21.40 12.91 -30.45
C GLU A 760 21.05 11.66 -29.62
N ALA A 761 19.92 11.67 -28.86
CA ALA A 761 19.53 10.54 -28.04
C ALA A 761 18.78 9.48 -28.86
N GLU A 762 19.19 8.24 -28.78
CA GLU A 762 18.53 7.10 -29.42
C GLU A 762 17.38 6.53 -28.61
N PHE A 763 17.34 6.85 -27.32
CA PHE A 763 16.24 6.52 -26.42
C PHE A 763 16.12 7.57 -25.30
N PHE A 764 14.93 7.63 -24.67
CA PHE A 764 14.71 8.39 -23.46
C PHE A 764 14.29 7.46 -22.32
N SER A 765 14.77 7.75 -21.12
CA SER A 765 14.26 7.15 -19.89
C SER A 765 13.93 8.27 -18.90
N PHE A 766 12.71 8.29 -18.39
CA PHE A 766 12.30 9.33 -17.43
C PHE A 766 12.83 9.00 -16.03
N GLY A 767 13.72 9.83 -15.52
CA GLY A 767 14.23 9.80 -14.16
C GLY A 767 13.28 10.59 -13.25
N THR A 768 12.17 9.99 -12.88
CA THR A 768 11.07 10.70 -12.24
C THR A 768 11.36 11.16 -10.81
N ASN A 769 12.39 10.62 -10.15
CA ASN A 769 12.80 11.12 -8.84
C ASN A 769 13.31 12.56 -8.96
N ASP A 770 14.29 12.80 -9.82
CA ASP A 770 14.83 14.14 -10.07
C ASP A 770 13.84 15.06 -10.78
N LEU A 771 13.08 14.53 -11.72
CA LEU A 771 12.07 15.32 -12.42
C LEU A 771 10.99 15.84 -11.47
N THR A 772 10.55 15.00 -10.53
CA THR A 772 9.60 15.39 -9.47
C THR A 772 10.21 16.45 -8.57
N GLN A 773 11.44 16.22 -8.11
CA GLN A 773 12.16 17.13 -7.22
C GLN A 773 12.29 18.52 -7.84
N MET A 774 12.68 18.60 -9.08
CA MET A 774 12.86 19.87 -9.79
C MET A 774 11.54 20.54 -10.18
N THR A 775 10.51 19.76 -10.46
CA THR A 775 9.20 20.31 -10.81
C THR A 775 8.49 20.90 -9.60
N PHE A 776 8.54 20.21 -8.45
CA PHE A 776 7.98 20.73 -7.20
C PHE A 776 8.89 21.76 -6.51
N GLY A 777 10.17 21.76 -6.80
CA GLY A 777 11.12 22.69 -6.22
C GLY A 777 11.52 22.38 -4.77
N PHE A 778 11.45 21.12 -4.35
CA PHE A 778 11.95 20.69 -3.05
C PHE A 778 12.74 19.38 -3.14
N SER A 779 13.67 19.22 -2.19
CA SER A 779 14.49 18.02 -2.09
C SER A 779 13.69 16.84 -1.56
N ARG A 780 13.85 15.68 -2.19
CA ARG A 780 13.29 14.40 -1.72
C ARG A 780 13.73 14.10 -0.27
N ASP A 781 14.98 14.34 0.05
CA ASP A 781 15.56 14.04 1.36
C ASP A 781 15.04 14.99 2.47
N ASP A 782 14.68 16.21 2.12
CA ASP A 782 14.18 17.21 3.07
C ASP A 782 12.65 17.27 3.16
N ALA A 783 11.96 16.71 2.19
CA ALA A 783 10.50 16.83 2.07
C ALA A 783 9.73 16.24 3.28
N ALA A 784 10.25 15.23 3.93
CA ALA A 784 9.64 14.62 5.11
C ALA A 784 9.41 15.62 6.25
N LYS A 785 10.17 16.71 6.29
CA LYS A 785 10.04 17.74 7.33
C LYS A 785 8.72 18.53 7.27
N PHE A 786 8.09 18.59 6.10
CA PHE A 786 6.86 19.37 5.91
C PHE A 786 5.72 18.59 5.23
N LEU A 787 5.98 17.50 4.52
CA LEU A 787 4.93 16.73 3.80
C LEU A 787 3.88 16.15 4.75
N GLY A 788 4.24 15.81 5.99
CA GLY A 788 3.29 15.35 6.98
C GLY A 788 2.17 16.37 7.24
N ASP A 789 2.54 17.65 7.35
CA ASP A 789 1.58 18.75 7.51
C ASP A 789 0.73 18.97 6.27
N TYR A 790 1.31 18.78 5.09
CA TYR A 790 0.59 18.88 3.81
C TYR A 790 -0.50 17.80 3.70
N TYR A 791 -0.19 16.58 4.15
CA TYR A 791 -1.19 15.50 4.18
C TYR A 791 -2.29 15.76 5.20
N SER A 792 -1.94 16.22 6.41
CA SER A 792 -2.92 16.49 7.47
C SER A 792 -3.84 17.65 7.11
N LYS A 793 -3.37 18.59 6.31
CA LYS A 793 -4.14 19.77 5.82
C LYS A 793 -4.82 19.53 4.47
N ASN A 794 -4.75 18.32 3.94
CA ASN A 794 -5.31 17.94 2.63
C ASN A 794 -4.80 18.78 1.45
N ILE A 795 -3.55 19.26 1.52
CA ILE A 795 -2.90 19.97 0.41
C ILE A 795 -2.41 18.95 -0.63
N TYR A 796 -1.77 17.87 -0.16
CA TYR A 796 -1.40 16.72 -0.98
C TYR A 796 -2.15 15.49 -0.51
N GLU A 797 -2.70 14.71 -1.45
CA GLU A 797 -3.35 13.44 -1.18
C GLU A 797 -2.34 12.29 -1.18
N HIS A 798 -1.28 12.40 -1.97
CA HIS A 798 -0.27 11.36 -2.16
C HIS A 798 1.14 11.94 -2.04
N ASP A 799 2.08 11.06 -1.67
CA ASP A 799 3.50 11.37 -1.76
C ASP A 799 3.89 11.45 -3.25
N PRO A 800 4.36 12.60 -3.75
CA PRO A 800 4.73 12.76 -5.15
C PRO A 800 5.94 11.91 -5.57
N PHE A 801 6.70 11.37 -4.60
CA PHE A 801 7.82 10.45 -4.87
C PHE A 801 7.39 8.97 -4.89
N ALA A 802 6.21 8.63 -4.38
CA ALA A 802 5.65 7.28 -4.43
C ALA A 802 4.79 7.06 -5.67
N THR A 803 3.92 8.00 -5.99
CA THR A 803 3.05 7.99 -7.18
C THR A 803 3.33 9.25 -7.99
N VAL A 804 3.53 9.11 -9.30
CA VAL A 804 3.86 10.25 -10.16
C VAL A 804 2.73 11.29 -10.13
N ASP A 805 3.12 12.55 -9.99
CA ASP A 805 2.21 13.68 -10.16
C ASP A 805 1.83 13.82 -11.64
N GLN A 806 0.60 13.45 -11.97
CA GLN A 806 0.15 13.43 -13.36
C GLN A 806 -0.11 14.83 -13.93
N GLU A 807 -0.37 15.82 -13.08
CA GLU A 807 -0.69 17.20 -13.51
C GLU A 807 0.56 18.00 -13.91
N GLY A 808 1.62 17.92 -13.11
CA GLY A 808 2.85 18.66 -13.36
C GLY A 808 3.93 17.81 -14.03
N VAL A 809 4.44 16.81 -13.29
CA VAL A 809 5.48 15.90 -13.79
C VAL A 809 4.98 15.10 -14.98
N GLY A 810 3.75 14.60 -14.91
CA GLY A 810 3.13 13.84 -16.00
C GLY A 810 2.95 14.65 -17.26
N GLU A 811 2.65 15.95 -17.16
CA GLU A 811 2.55 16.85 -18.31
C GLU A 811 3.93 17.03 -18.97
N LEU A 812 4.98 17.15 -18.20
CA LEU A 812 6.35 17.19 -18.75
C LEU A 812 6.71 15.88 -19.47
N MET A 813 6.29 14.74 -18.92
CA MET A 813 6.50 13.43 -19.55
C MET A 813 5.76 13.34 -20.89
N LYS A 814 4.54 13.84 -20.98
CA LYS A 814 3.77 13.91 -22.24
C LYS A 814 4.46 14.79 -23.26
N ILE A 815 4.87 15.98 -22.86
CA ILE A 815 5.58 16.94 -23.73
C ILE A 815 6.85 16.31 -24.28
N ALA A 816 7.67 15.70 -23.43
CA ALA A 816 8.90 15.05 -23.84
C ALA A 816 8.65 13.86 -24.77
N SER A 817 7.63 13.07 -24.52
CA SER A 817 7.26 11.91 -25.35
C SER A 817 6.84 12.35 -26.75
N GLU A 818 5.98 13.34 -26.86
CA GLU A 818 5.50 13.89 -28.13
C GLU A 818 6.63 14.54 -28.92
N LYS A 819 7.43 15.37 -28.28
CA LYS A 819 8.57 16.04 -28.92
C LYS A 819 9.67 15.07 -29.34
N GLY A 820 9.96 14.09 -28.52
CA GLY A 820 10.94 13.04 -28.84
C GLY A 820 10.51 12.27 -30.08
N ARG A 821 9.26 11.85 -30.15
CA ARG A 821 8.69 11.15 -31.31
C ARG A 821 8.58 12.00 -32.55
N SER A 822 8.41 13.31 -32.43
CA SER A 822 8.39 14.22 -33.56
C SER A 822 9.72 14.24 -34.30
N THR A 823 10.84 14.09 -33.60
CA THR A 823 12.19 14.03 -34.16
C THR A 823 12.58 12.61 -34.55
N ARG A 824 12.25 11.64 -33.68
CA ARG A 824 12.62 10.22 -33.84
C ARG A 824 11.39 9.36 -33.59
N PRO A 825 10.57 9.07 -34.63
CA PRO A 825 9.29 8.36 -34.47
C PRO A 825 9.37 7.03 -33.73
N ASP A 826 10.49 6.31 -33.86
CA ASP A 826 10.69 5.01 -33.24
C ASP A 826 11.45 5.07 -31.91
N ILE A 827 11.58 6.25 -31.32
CA ILE A 827 12.31 6.42 -30.06
C ILE A 827 11.67 5.58 -28.95
N ARG A 828 12.48 4.78 -28.26
CA ARG A 828 12.03 4.05 -27.09
C ARG A 828 11.94 5.00 -25.91
N LEU A 829 10.84 4.89 -25.19
CA LEU A 829 10.53 5.73 -24.03
C LEU A 829 10.29 4.81 -22.83
N GLY A 830 11.05 5.02 -21.77
CA GLY A 830 10.91 4.25 -20.55
C GLY A 830 10.83 5.14 -19.32
N ILE A 831 10.56 4.51 -18.19
CA ILE A 831 10.59 5.15 -16.86
C ILE A 831 11.44 4.25 -15.95
N CYS A 832 12.30 4.84 -15.13
CA CYS A 832 13.19 4.10 -14.25
C CYS A 832 13.29 4.66 -12.82
N GLY A 833 12.53 5.69 -12.48
CA GLY A 833 12.43 6.20 -11.11
C GLY A 833 11.70 5.22 -10.18
N GLU A 834 11.62 5.56 -8.90
CA GLU A 834 10.88 4.76 -7.90
C GLU A 834 9.41 4.53 -8.29
N HIS A 835 8.87 5.39 -9.10
CA HIS A 835 7.51 5.31 -9.62
C HIS A 835 7.27 4.11 -10.58
N GLY A 836 8.33 3.55 -11.17
CA GLY A 836 8.21 2.52 -12.21
C GLY A 836 7.50 1.23 -11.81
N GLY A 837 7.41 0.94 -10.53
CA GLY A 837 6.66 -0.19 -9.98
C GLY A 837 5.33 0.19 -9.33
N ASP A 838 4.97 1.46 -9.32
CA ASP A 838 3.69 1.92 -8.76
C ASP A 838 2.55 1.67 -9.76
N PRO A 839 1.49 0.95 -9.38
CA PRO A 839 0.41 0.59 -10.30
C PRO A 839 -0.26 1.77 -11.00
N LYS A 840 -0.49 2.87 -10.30
CA LYS A 840 -1.10 4.09 -10.89
C LYS A 840 -0.17 4.74 -11.90
N THR A 841 1.12 4.76 -11.61
CA THR A 841 2.14 5.28 -12.52
C THR A 841 2.27 4.40 -13.77
N VAL A 842 2.25 3.08 -13.60
CA VAL A 842 2.29 2.12 -14.72
C VAL A 842 1.08 2.34 -15.64
N GLU A 843 -0.10 2.50 -15.10
CA GLU A 843 -1.31 2.82 -15.88
C GLU A 843 -1.14 4.13 -16.64
N PHE A 844 -0.62 5.17 -16.01
CA PHE A 844 -0.32 6.45 -16.66
C PHE A 844 0.70 6.28 -17.79
N CYS A 845 1.77 5.50 -17.58
CA CYS A 845 2.77 5.22 -18.61
C CYS A 845 2.16 4.50 -19.83
N HIS A 846 1.21 3.58 -19.58
CA HIS A 846 0.45 2.95 -20.65
C HIS A 846 -0.37 3.97 -21.43
N LYS A 847 -1.07 4.88 -20.75
CA LYS A 847 -1.89 5.93 -21.38
C LYS A 847 -1.10 6.85 -22.32
N ILE A 848 0.09 7.25 -21.88
CA ILE A 848 0.94 8.16 -22.68
C ILE A 848 1.80 7.41 -23.70
N GLY A 849 1.67 6.09 -23.78
CA GLY A 849 2.31 5.26 -24.80
C GLY A 849 3.79 5.04 -24.61
N LEU A 850 4.29 4.92 -23.38
CA LEU A 850 5.67 4.51 -23.14
C LEU A 850 5.93 3.08 -23.64
N THR A 851 7.18 2.77 -23.91
CA THR A 851 7.61 1.46 -24.39
C THR A 851 7.77 0.47 -23.24
N TYR A 852 8.36 0.91 -22.12
CA TYR A 852 8.60 0.07 -20.96
C TYR A 852 8.54 0.85 -19.64
N VAL A 853 8.34 0.09 -18.57
CA VAL A 853 8.57 0.55 -17.21
C VAL A 853 9.69 -0.25 -16.59
N SER A 854 10.47 0.34 -15.69
CA SER A 854 11.57 -0.32 -15.00
C SER A 854 11.44 -0.10 -13.50
N CYS A 855 11.56 -1.17 -12.72
CA CYS A 855 11.34 -1.15 -11.28
C CYS A 855 12.29 -2.11 -10.56
N SER A 856 12.33 -2.04 -9.24
CA SER A 856 13.10 -2.98 -8.42
C SER A 856 12.64 -4.43 -8.68
N PRO A 857 13.51 -5.44 -8.46
CA PRO A 857 13.23 -6.83 -8.84
C PRO A 857 11.91 -7.37 -8.27
N TYR A 858 11.62 -7.11 -6.99
CA TYR A 858 10.40 -7.60 -6.32
C TYR A 858 9.12 -6.90 -6.77
N ARG A 859 9.23 -5.78 -7.45
CA ARG A 859 8.07 -5.06 -8.01
C ARG A 859 7.75 -5.46 -9.45
N VAL A 860 8.59 -6.30 -10.07
CA VAL A 860 8.38 -6.75 -11.47
C VAL A 860 7.03 -7.43 -11.66
N PRO A 861 6.59 -8.39 -10.83
CA PRO A 861 5.26 -8.98 -10.97
C PRO A 861 4.13 -7.96 -10.83
N ILE A 862 4.26 -7.01 -9.91
CA ILE A 862 3.31 -5.93 -9.70
C ILE A 862 3.16 -5.07 -10.95
N ALA A 863 4.27 -4.67 -11.54
CA ALA A 863 4.29 -3.86 -12.76
C ALA A 863 3.72 -4.62 -13.96
N ARG A 864 4.03 -5.91 -14.09
CA ARG A 864 3.46 -6.78 -15.15
C ARG A 864 1.94 -6.83 -15.05
N LEU A 865 1.40 -7.04 -13.86
CA LEU A 865 -0.05 -7.08 -13.64
C LEU A 865 -0.68 -5.70 -13.86
N ALA A 866 -0.08 -4.63 -13.35
CA ALA A 866 -0.59 -3.28 -13.56
C ALA A 866 -0.63 -2.89 -15.05
N ALA A 867 0.40 -3.25 -15.81
CA ALA A 867 0.46 -3.04 -17.26
C ALA A 867 -0.63 -3.84 -17.99
N ALA A 868 -0.86 -5.08 -17.58
CA ALA A 868 -1.91 -5.92 -18.14
C ALA A 868 -3.30 -5.36 -17.84
N GLN A 869 -3.54 -4.91 -16.63
CA GLN A 869 -4.80 -4.27 -16.24
C GLN A 869 -5.08 -3.01 -17.03
N ALA A 870 -4.07 -2.17 -17.27
CA ALA A 870 -4.20 -0.97 -18.10
C ALA A 870 -4.62 -1.34 -19.54
N ALA A 871 -3.98 -2.34 -20.12
CA ALA A 871 -4.31 -2.82 -21.47
C ALA A 871 -5.74 -3.39 -21.55
N VAL A 872 -6.15 -4.16 -20.55
CA VAL A 872 -7.51 -4.73 -20.46
C VAL A 872 -8.55 -3.62 -20.30
N LYS A 873 -8.31 -2.64 -19.44
CA LYS A 873 -9.21 -1.49 -19.25
C LYS A 873 -9.37 -0.67 -20.53
N GLU A 874 -8.29 -0.49 -21.27
CA GLU A 874 -8.33 0.19 -22.59
C GLU A 874 -9.24 -0.55 -23.55
N LYS A 875 -9.10 -1.88 -23.66
CA LYS A 875 -9.96 -2.72 -24.51
C LYS A 875 -11.43 -2.66 -24.10
N MET A 876 -11.71 -2.54 -22.81
CA MET A 876 -13.07 -2.44 -22.27
C MET A 876 -13.65 -1.02 -22.33
N GLY A 877 -12.85 -0.02 -22.72
CA GLY A 877 -13.27 1.39 -22.79
C GLY A 877 -13.48 2.06 -21.43
N ILE A 878 -12.83 1.56 -20.38
CA ILE A 878 -12.95 2.06 -18.99
C ILE A 878 -11.63 2.66 -18.43
N LEU A 879 -10.64 2.81 -19.29
CA LEU A 879 -9.35 3.41 -18.90
C LEU A 879 -9.46 4.92 -18.79
#